data_243d68c1a79a5817cbeefa5fe05b10e5
#
_entry.id   243d68c1a79a5817cbeefa5fe05b10e5
#
_cell.length_a   1.000
_cell.length_b   1.000
_cell.length_c   1.000
_cell.angle_alpha   90.00
_cell.angle_beta   90.00
_cell.angle_gamma   90.00
#
_symmetry.space_group_name_H-M   'P 1'
#
loop_
_entity.id
_entity.type
_entity.pdbx_description
1 polymer ?
#
loop_
_entity_poly.entity_id
_entity_poly.type
_entity_poly.pdbx_seq_one_letter_code
_entity_poly.pdbx_strand_id
1 'polypeptide(L)'
;MSNPLLSFTDLPPFSQIQPEHVKPAVEQAIADCRAKIEQVLDGNDQPTWDNLVAPIEEVDDKLSRVWSPVSHMNSVVNSDELREAYESCLPLLSEYGTWVGQHKGLFEAYKSIKASEAFASLTRAQQKTINDALRDFELSGIGLPADQQHRYGEISKRMSELGSKFSNNVLDATMGWTKHISDETELAGMPESALAAAKAAAEAKQLDGYLLTLDIPSYLPVMTYCDNQSLRKELYEAYVTRASDRGPNAGQWDNTEIINEQLKLRYEVARMLGFNTFSEKSLATKMAENPSQVLSFLNDLASKAKPQGEREVEELRQFAKAEFGVEDLNLWDIAYYSEKQKQHLFQISDEELRPYFPEAKVVGGLFEVLNRVFGMSVKEREGVDTWHESVRFFDIFDADENLRGSFYLDLYAREHKRGGAWMDECRVRRINAAGELQTPVAYLTCNFNRPVGDKPALFTHDEVVTLFHEFGHGIHHMLTQVDVGAVSGINGVPWDAVELPSQFLENWCWEEEALAFISGHYQTGEPLPKEMLDKMLAAKNFQSAMFILRQLEFGLFDFTLHTEFDPDIGPRVLETLADVKAKVAVLPSLEWNRFSHSFSHIFAGGYSAGYYSYLWAEVLSSDAFSSFEEEGIFNRDTGQRFLNNILEMGGSEEPMELFKRFRGREPQIDALLRHSGIAA
;
A
#
# COMPACT_ATOMS: atom_id res chain seq x y z
N MET A 1 -12.67 -6.32 -35.27
CA MET A 1 -11.85 -5.23 -34.71
C MET A 1 -10.76 -5.84 -33.84
N SER A 2 -9.55 -5.29 -33.84
CA SER A 2 -8.46 -5.80 -33.02
C SER A 2 -8.73 -5.49 -31.53
N ASN A 3 -8.33 -6.39 -30.64
CA ASN A 3 -8.47 -6.18 -29.19
C ASN A 3 -7.51 -5.07 -28.74
N PRO A 4 -8.01 -3.97 -28.13
CA PRO A 4 -7.15 -2.85 -27.75
C PRO A 4 -6.09 -3.23 -26.70
N LEU A 5 -6.33 -4.24 -25.86
CA LEU A 5 -5.34 -4.73 -24.88
C LEU A 5 -4.15 -5.43 -25.55
N LEU A 6 -4.31 -5.95 -26.75
CA LEU A 6 -3.25 -6.65 -27.49
C LEU A 6 -2.54 -5.75 -28.50
N SER A 7 -3.11 -4.62 -28.85
CA SER A 7 -2.64 -3.79 -29.97
C SER A 7 -1.92 -2.50 -29.57
N PHE A 8 -1.96 -2.11 -28.30
CA PHE A 8 -1.26 -0.90 -27.86
C PHE A 8 0.25 -1.15 -27.68
N THR A 9 1.05 -0.12 -27.92
CA THR A 9 2.51 -0.23 -27.90
C THR A 9 3.18 0.67 -26.84
N ASP A 10 2.48 1.70 -26.38
CA ASP A 10 2.98 2.64 -25.36
C ASP A 10 2.10 2.57 -24.11
N LEU A 11 1.25 3.54 -23.87
CA LEU A 11 0.38 3.57 -22.69
C LEU A 11 -0.95 2.86 -22.98
N PRO A 12 -1.58 2.25 -21.94
CA PRO A 12 -2.84 1.54 -22.12
C PRO A 12 -3.95 2.45 -22.65
N PRO A 13 -4.76 1.98 -23.61
CA PRO A 13 -5.89 2.73 -24.15
C PRO A 13 -7.13 2.58 -23.27
N PHE A 14 -7.11 3.12 -22.06
CA PHE A 14 -8.15 2.94 -21.03
C PHE A 14 -9.57 3.19 -21.54
N SER A 15 -9.78 4.25 -22.32
CA SER A 15 -11.10 4.61 -22.84
C SER A 15 -11.66 3.61 -23.85
N GLN A 16 -10.81 2.77 -24.43
CA GLN A 16 -11.20 1.76 -25.42
C GLN A 16 -11.35 0.37 -24.83
N ILE A 17 -10.90 0.16 -23.60
CA ILE A 17 -10.95 -1.16 -22.95
C ILE A 17 -12.37 -1.42 -22.45
N GLN A 18 -12.98 -2.51 -22.96
CA GLN A 18 -14.31 -2.97 -22.54
C GLN A 18 -14.18 -4.33 -21.85
N PRO A 19 -15.15 -4.69 -20.98
CA PRO A 19 -15.11 -6.00 -20.31
C PRO A 19 -14.95 -7.19 -21.24
N GLU A 20 -15.54 -7.17 -22.42
CA GLU A 20 -15.43 -8.23 -23.43
C GLU A 20 -14.03 -8.42 -24.01
N HIS A 21 -13.16 -7.42 -23.89
CA HIS A 21 -11.77 -7.50 -24.37
C HIS A 21 -10.87 -8.29 -23.42
N VAL A 22 -11.22 -8.37 -22.16
CA VAL A 22 -10.34 -8.78 -21.06
C VAL A 22 -9.92 -10.24 -21.19
N LYS A 23 -10.87 -11.16 -21.12
CA LYS A 23 -10.56 -12.60 -21.13
C LYS A 23 -9.86 -13.06 -22.40
N PRO A 24 -10.32 -12.67 -23.61
CA PRO A 24 -9.62 -13.04 -24.84
C PRO A 24 -8.18 -12.55 -24.90
N ALA A 25 -7.91 -11.34 -24.39
CA ALA A 25 -6.54 -10.78 -24.38
C ALA A 25 -5.64 -11.56 -23.43
N VAL A 26 -6.13 -11.86 -22.23
CA VAL A 26 -5.37 -12.63 -21.23
C VAL A 26 -5.10 -14.05 -21.72
N GLU A 27 -6.11 -14.71 -22.30
CA GLU A 27 -5.94 -16.04 -22.88
C GLU A 27 -4.86 -16.06 -23.97
N GLN A 28 -4.88 -15.08 -24.87
CA GLN A 28 -3.87 -14.99 -25.94
C GLN A 28 -2.48 -14.71 -25.38
N ALA A 29 -2.35 -13.78 -24.42
CA ALA A 29 -1.06 -13.46 -23.83
C ALA A 29 -0.45 -14.66 -23.08
N ILE A 30 -1.28 -15.41 -22.35
CA ILE A 30 -0.85 -16.62 -21.66
C ILE A 30 -0.41 -17.68 -22.67
N ALA A 31 -1.18 -17.87 -23.74
CA ALA A 31 -0.82 -18.83 -24.80
C ALA A 31 0.53 -18.47 -25.44
N ASP A 32 0.78 -17.19 -25.68
CA ASP A 32 2.05 -16.71 -26.23
C ASP A 32 3.22 -16.97 -25.25
N CYS A 33 2.99 -16.79 -23.96
CA CYS A 33 3.99 -17.07 -22.93
C CYS A 33 4.34 -18.55 -22.88
N ARG A 34 3.34 -19.43 -22.88
CA ARG A 34 3.55 -20.90 -22.89
C ARG A 34 4.31 -21.34 -24.14
N ALA A 35 3.91 -20.84 -25.30
CA ALA A 35 4.55 -21.18 -26.57
C ALA A 35 6.02 -20.73 -26.59
N LYS A 36 6.32 -19.54 -26.06
CA LYS A 36 7.69 -19.02 -26.01
C LYS A 36 8.57 -19.85 -25.10
N ILE A 37 8.08 -20.24 -23.92
CA ILE A 37 8.84 -21.07 -22.97
C ILE A 37 9.20 -22.42 -23.62
N GLU A 38 8.23 -23.09 -24.25
CA GLU A 38 8.50 -24.36 -24.95
C GLU A 38 9.47 -24.16 -26.09
N GLN A 39 9.33 -23.08 -26.86
CA GLN A 39 10.21 -22.79 -28.00
C GLN A 39 11.66 -22.60 -27.57
N VAL A 40 11.92 -21.82 -26.51
CA VAL A 40 13.31 -21.52 -26.08
C VAL A 40 13.95 -22.71 -25.38
N LEU A 41 13.18 -23.67 -24.90
CA LEU A 41 13.70 -24.90 -24.30
C LEU A 41 13.94 -25.99 -25.34
N ASP A 42 13.21 -26.00 -26.46
CA ASP A 42 13.29 -27.05 -27.46
C ASP A 42 14.69 -27.07 -28.12
N GLY A 43 15.39 -28.20 -27.98
CA GLY A 43 16.73 -28.36 -28.53
C GLY A 43 17.81 -27.47 -27.96
N ASN A 44 17.54 -26.80 -26.85
CA ASN A 44 18.50 -25.88 -26.22
C ASN A 44 19.37 -26.61 -25.18
N ASP A 45 20.50 -27.14 -25.64
CA ASP A 45 21.45 -27.86 -24.77
C ASP A 45 22.35 -26.95 -23.94
N GLN A 46 22.44 -25.69 -24.31
CA GLN A 46 23.27 -24.68 -23.61
C GLN A 46 22.46 -23.41 -23.35
N PRO A 47 21.55 -23.44 -22.38
CA PRO A 47 20.75 -22.26 -22.04
C PRO A 47 21.64 -21.14 -21.51
N THR A 48 21.34 -19.93 -21.96
CA THR A 48 22.01 -18.70 -21.54
C THR A 48 20.97 -17.63 -21.21
N TRP A 49 21.42 -16.54 -20.62
CA TRP A 49 20.56 -15.39 -20.42
C TRP A 49 19.88 -14.96 -21.75
N ASP A 50 20.71 -14.80 -22.80
CA ASP A 50 20.22 -14.26 -24.08
C ASP A 50 19.29 -15.20 -24.83
N ASN A 51 19.51 -16.50 -24.79
CA ASN A 51 18.69 -17.46 -25.54
C ASN A 51 17.52 -18.05 -24.75
N LEU A 52 17.47 -17.85 -23.45
CA LEU A 52 16.42 -18.39 -22.59
C LEU A 52 15.69 -17.30 -21.82
N VAL A 53 16.38 -16.59 -20.92
CA VAL A 53 15.74 -15.67 -19.96
C VAL A 53 15.20 -14.44 -20.66
N ALA A 54 15.98 -13.81 -21.53
CA ALA A 54 15.57 -12.59 -22.22
C ALA A 54 14.31 -12.76 -23.08
N PRO A 55 14.18 -13.83 -23.89
CA PRO A 55 12.94 -14.08 -24.64
C PRO A 55 11.72 -14.31 -23.75
N ILE A 56 11.88 -15.00 -22.64
CA ILE A 56 10.80 -15.24 -21.68
C ILE A 56 10.38 -13.92 -21.03
N GLU A 57 11.34 -13.11 -20.60
CA GLU A 57 11.08 -11.79 -20.02
C GLU A 57 10.28 -10.91 -20.99
N GLU A 58 10.60 -10.96 -22.27
CA GLU A 58 9.88 -10.21 -23.31
C GLU A 58 8.40 -10.58 -23.40
N VAL A 59 8.10 -11.85 -23.38
CA VAL A 59 6.71 -12.31 -23.49
C VAL A 59 5.94 -12.17 -22.19
N ASP A 60 6.60 -12.31 -21.04
CA ASP A 60 5.99 -12.09 -19.73
C ASP A 60 5.67 -10.59 -19.53
N ASP A 61 6.49 -9.69 -20.03
CA ASP A 61 6.23 -8.25 -20.01
C ASP A 61 4.94 -7.93 -20.78
N LYS A 62 4.73 -8.56 -21.93
CA LYS A 62 3.48 -8.39 -22.71
C LYS A 62 2.25 -8.80 -21.91
N LEU A 63 2.33 -9.94 -21.21
CA LEU A 63 1.23 -10.39 -20.34
C LEU A 63 0.98 -9.37 -19.21
N SER A 64 2.02 -8.88 -18.57
CA SER A 64 1.91 -7.86 -17.52
C SER A 64 1.28 -6.58 -18.02
N ARG A 65 1.62 -6.16 -19.22
CA ARG A 65 1.07 -4.94 -19.83
C ARG A 65 -0.40 -5.10 -20.25
N VAL A 66 -0.84 -6.31 -20.54
CA VAL A 66 -2.26 -6.64 -20.77
C VAL A 66 -3.03 -6.61 -19.45
N TRP A 67 -2.50 -7.26 -18.42
CA TRP A 67 -3.19 -7.44 -17.14
C TRP A 67 -3.20 -6.19 -16.27
N SER A 68 -2.11 -5.44 -16.24
CA SER A 68 -1.98 -4.25 -15.37
C SER A 68 -3.15 -3.26 -15.51
N PRO A 69 -3.54 -2.81 -16.73
CA PRO A 69 -4.66 -1.86 -16.85
C PRO A 69 -5.99 -2.46 -16.42
N VAL A 70 -6.21 -3.75 -16.65
CA VAL A 70 -7.44 -4.43 -16.24
C VAL A 70 -7.55 -4.50 -14.73
N SER A 71 -6.49 -4.94 -14.06
CA SER A 71 -6.44 -5.02 -12.60
C SER A 71 -6.62 -3.63 -11.98
N HIS A 72 -5.98 -2.64 -12.54
CA HIS A 72 -6.10 -1.26 -12.07
C HIS A 72 -7.54 -0.74 -12.21
N MET A 73 -8.13 -0.89 -13.38
CA MET A 73 -9.52 -0.46 -13.62
C MET A 73 -10.50 -1.16 -12.69
N ASN A 74 -10.29 -2.44 -12.41
CA ASN A 74 -11.12 -3.19 -11.47
C ASN A 74 -11.09 -2.58 -10.06
N SER A 75 -9.97 -1.96 -9.67
CA SER A 75 -9.83 -1.30 -8.37
C SER A 75 -10.37 0.14 -8.34
N VAL A 76 -10.31 0.86 -9.45
CA VAL A 76 -10.57 2.32 -9.46
C VAL A 76 -11.83 2.74 -10.22
N VAL A 77 -12.36 1.91 -11.10
CA VAL A 77 -13.62 2.11 -11.84
C VAL A 77 -14.39 0.80 -11.94
N ASN A 78 -14.63 0.18 -10.81
CA ASN A 78 -15.28 -1.12 -10.71
C ASN A 78 -16.70 -1.08 -11.27
N SER A 79 -17.11 -2.16 -11.93
CA SER A 79 -18.48 -2.42 -12.37
C SER A 79 -18.72 -3.92 -12.31
N ASP A 80 -19.97 -4.33 -12.32
CA ASP A 80 -20.31 -5.77 -12.30
C ASP A 80 -19.72 -6.52 -13.50
N GLU A 81 -19.80 -5.91 -14.68
CA GLU A 81 -19.27 -6.50 -15.92
C GLU A 81 -17.75 -6.61 -15.92
N LEU A 82 -17.06 -5.57 -15.45
CA LEU A 82 -15.59 -5.56 -15.36
C LEU A 82 -15.12 -6.53 -14.27
N ARG A 83 -15.81 -6.57 -13.14
CA ARG A 83 -15.51 -7.50 -12.05
C ARG A 83 -15.61 -8.95 -12.51
N GLU A 84 -16.66 -9.29 -13.23
CA GLU A 84 -16.86 -10.63 -13.81
C GLU A 84 -15.74 -10.99 -14.78
N ALA A 85 -15.40 -10.08 -15.68
CA ALA A 85 -14.29 -10.27 -16.63
C ALA A 85 -12.95 -10.46 -15.91
N TYR A 86 -12.67 -9.61 -14.91
CA TYR A 86 -11.46 -9.70 -14.08
C TYR A 86 -11.39 -11.06 -13.37
N GLU A 87 -12.45 -11.46 -12.68
CA GLU A 87 -12.50 -12.71 -11.94
C GLU A 87 -12.36 -13.94 -12.83
N SER A 88 -12.89 -13.88 -14.06
CA SER A 88 -12.76 -14.98 -15.03
C SER A 88 -11.30 -15.23 -15.43
N CYS A 89 -10.42 -14.25 -15.28
CA CYS A 89 -9.00 -14.37 -15.62
C CYS A 89 -8.14 -14.85 -14.46
N LEU A 90 -8.60 -14.71 -13.20
CA LEU A 90 -7.80 -15.11 -12.04
C LEU A 90 -7.38 -16.58 -12.08
N PRO A 91 -8.28 -17.55 -12.39
CA PRO A 91 -7.87 -18.95 -12.52
C PRO A 91 -6.83 -19.15 -13.62
N LEU A 92 -6.98 -18.47 -14.75
CA LEU A 92 -6.06 -18.59 -15.89
C LEU A 92 -4.65 -18.13 -15.53
N LEU A 93 -4.55 -16.99 -14.85
CA LEU A 93 -3.27 -16.44 -14.41
C LEU A 93 -2.63 -17.31 -13.32
N SER A 94 -3.43 -17.80 -12.38
CA SER A 94 -2.97 -18.70 -11.33
C SER A 94 -2.46 -20.02 -11.90
N GLU A 95 -3.18 -20.61 -12.85
CA GLU A 95 -2.77 -21.85 -13.52
C GLU A 95 -1.47 -21.66 -14.31
N TYR A 96 -1.33 -20.52 -15.00
CA TYR A 96 -0.10 -20.19 -15.73
C TYR A 96 1.07 -20.04 -14.77
N GLY A 97 0.91 -19.29 -13.67
CA GLY A 97 1.96 -19.09 -12.66
C GLY A 97 2.41 -20.42 -12.04
N THR A 98 1.49 -21.30 -11.72
CA THR A 98 1.77 -22.63 -11.20
C THR A 98 2.51 -23.49 -12.24
N TRP A 99 2.07 -23.45 -13.48
CA TRP A 99 2.71 -24.19 -14.58
C TRP A 99 4.18 -23.74 -14.76
N VAL A 100 4.45 -22.45 -14.75
CA VAL A 100 5.82 -21.92 -14.81
C VAL A 100 6.64 -22.37 -13.60
N GLY A 101 6.11 -22.17 -12.40
CA GLY A 101 6.81 -22.49 -11.15
C GLY A 101 7.08 -23.97 -10.94
N GLN A 102 6.33 -24.84 -11.62
CA GLN A 102 6.48 -26.30 -11.58
C GLN A 102 7.04 -26.89 -12.88
N HIS A 103 7.55 -26.04 -13.77
CA HIS A 103 8.08 -26.48 -15.07
C HIS A 103 9.50 -27.01 -14.91
N LYS A 104 9.64 -28.32 -14.96
CA LYS A 104 10.91 -29.03 -14.74
C LYS A 104 12.00 -28.61 -15.73
N GLY A 105 11.66 -28.55 -17.00
CA GLY A 105 12.60 -28.15 -18.06
C GLY A 105 13.14 -26.74 -17.85
N LEU A 106 12.27 -25.83 -17.45
CA LEU A 106 12.65 -24.46 -17.17
C LEU A 106 13.56 -24.36 -15.93
N PHE A 107 13.21 -25.07 -14.86
CA PHE A 107 14.03 -25.13 -13.64
C PHE A 107 15.43 -25.66 -13.92
N GLU A 108 15.55 -26.77 -14.67
CA GLU A 108 16.85 -27.33 -15.04
C GLU A 108 17.67 -26.36 -15.89
N ALA A 109 17.01 -25.62 -16.79
CA ALA A 109 17.68 -24.60 -17.60
C ALA A 109 18.26 -23.46 -16.75
N TYR A 110 17.50 -22.95 -15.77
CA TYR A 110 17.98 -21.93 -14.85
C TYR A 110 19.14 -22.44 -13.98
N LYS A 111 19.07 -23.69 -13.51
CA LYS A 111 20.17 -24.32 -12.77
C LYS A 111 21.43 -24.43 -13.62
N SER A 112 21.27 -24.77 -14.88
CA SER A 112 22.38 -24.85 -15.85
C SER A 112 23.05 -23.49 -16.04
N ILE A 113 22.28 -22.42 -16.17
CA ILE A 113 22.81 -21.06 -16.27
C ILE A 113 23.63 -20.71 -15.03
N LYS A 114 23.08 -20.98 -13.84
CA LYS A 114 23.78 -20.69 -12.57
C LYS A 114 25.10 -21.47 -12.44
N ALA A 115 25.13 -22.71 -12.90
CA ALA A 115 26.32 -23.56 -12.83
C ALA A 115 27.36 -23.26 -13.92
N SER A 116 27.01 -22.44 -14.93
CA SER A 116 27.90 -22.13 -16.06
C SER A 116 28.98 -21.11 -15.66
N GLU A 117 30.10 -21.13 -16.40
CA GLU A 117 31.17 -20.14 -16.22
C GLU A 117 30.70 -18.73 -16.57
N ALA A 118 29.74 -18.60 -17.50
CA ALA A 118 29.19 -17.33 -17.93
C ALA A 118 28.39 -16.61 -16.83
N PHE A 119 27.92 -17.34 -15.81
CA PHE A 119 27.15 -16.73 -14.71
C PHE A 119 27.93 -15.64 -14.00
N ALA A 120 29.22 -15.83 -13.74
CA ALA A 120 30.08 -14.83 -13.10
C ALA A 120 30.20 -13.54 -13.91
N SER A 121 30.01 -13.61 -15.23
CA SER A 121 30.07 -12.44 -16.12
C SER A 121 28.73 -11.73 -16.29
N LEU A 122 27.65 -12.28 -15.76
CA LEU A 122 26.34 -11.62 -15.76
C LEU A 122 26.34 -10.41 -14.82
N THR A 123 25.46 -9.45 -15.09
CA THR A 123 25.29 -8.30 -14.19
C THR A 123 24.70 -8.76 -12.86
N ARG A 124 24.83 -7.94 -11.81
CA ARG A 124 24.22 -8.22 -10.50
C ARG A 124 22.72 -8.43 -10.62
N ALA A 125 22.05 -7.61 -11.43
CA ALA A 125 20.61 -7.74 -11.66
C ALA A 125 20.24 -9.07 -12.32
N GLN A 126 21.03 -9.51 -13.31
CA GLN A 126 20.82 -10.80 -13.97
C GLN A 126 21.08 -11.97 -13.02
N GLN A 127 22.16 -11.91 -12.25
CA GLN A 127 22.46 -12.94 -11.24
C GLN A 127 21.36 -13.03 -10.20
N LYS A 128 20.89 -11.89 -9.69
CA LYS A 128 19.80 -11.84 -8.72
C LYS A 128 18.51 -12.43 -9.29
N THR A 129 18.19 -12.14 -10.55
CA THR A 129 17.03 -12.70 -11.25
C THR A 129 17.10 -14.22 -11.29
N ILE A 130 18.25 -14.80 -11.63
CA ILE A 130 18.44 -16.24 -11.67
C ILE A 130 18.28 -16.86 -10.26
N ASN A 131 18.92 -16.26 -9.27
CA ASN A 131 18.85 -16.74 -7.88
C ASN A 131 17.42 -16.69 -7.33
N ASP A 132 16.72 -15.57 -7.57
CA ASP A 132 15.34 -15.41 -7.14
C ASP A 132 14.42 -16.41 -7.85
N ALA A 133 14.62 -16.64 -9.14
CA ALA A 133 13.84 -17.62 -9.89
C ALA A 133 14.01 -19.03 -9.34
N LEU A 134 15.25 -19.44 -9.02
CA LEU A 134 15.53 -20.74 -8.42
C LEU A 134 14.85 -20.92 -7.06
N ARG A 135 14.89 -19.89 -6.22
CA ARG A 135 14.13 -19.86 -4.96
C ARG A 135 12.63 -20.01 -5.21
N ASP A 136 12.09 -19.28 -6.16
CA ASP A 136 10.66 -19.25 -6.46
C ASP A 136 10.18 -20.59 -7.05
N PHE A 137 11.00 -21.31 -7.82
CA PHE A 137 10.70 -22.68 -8.23
C PHE A 137 10.51 -23.59 -7.00
N GLU A 138 11.40 -23.49 -6.03
CA GLU A 138 11.28 -24.28 -4.78
C GLU A 138 9.99 -23.90 -4.03
N LEU A 139 9.69 -22.63 -3.93
CA LEU A 139 8.47 -22.14 -3.24
C LEU A 139 7.18 -22.44 -4.02
N SER A 140 7.29 -22.79 -5.29
CA SER A 140 6.16 -23.23 -6.13
C SER A 140 5.97 -24.74 -6.12
N GLY A 141 6.81 -25.45 -5.41
CA GLY A 141 6.68 -26.91 -5.23
C GLY A 141 7.34 -27.75 -6.31
N ILE A 142 8.39 -27.24 -6.97
CA ILE A 142 9.09 -27.98 -8.03
C ILE A 142 9.63 -29.34 -7.55
N GLY A 143 10.01 -29.43 -6.29
CA GLY A 143 10.53 -30.66 -5.67
C GLY A 143 9.46 -31.59 -5.11
N LEU A 144 8.18 -31.25 -5.19
CA LEU A 144 7.10 -32.04 -4.63
C LEU A 144 6.70 -33.20 -5.54
N PRO A 145 6.14 -34.30 -4.99
CA PRO A 145 5.49 -35.33 -5.78
C PRO A 145 4.32 -34.77 -6.61
N ALA A 146 3.98 -35.43 -7.70
CA ALA A 146 2.99 -34.95 -8.67
C ALA A 146 1.61 -34.65 -8.07
N ASP A 147 1.14 -35.46 -7.11
CA ASP A 147 -0.14 -35.24 -6.44
C ASP A 147 -0.11 -33.97 -5.57
N GLN A 148 1.00 -33.70 -4.90
CA GLN A 148 1.18 -32.51 -4.09
C GLN A 148 1.37 -31.25 -4.97
N GLN A 149 2.05 -31.37 -6.10
CA GLN A 149 2.15 -30.30 -7.08
C GLN A 149 0.77 -29.88 -7.59
N HIS A 150 -0.08 -30.87 -7.89
CA HIS A 150 -1.46 -30.62 -8.31
C HIS A 150 -2.24 -29.89 -7.19
N ARG A 151 -2.09 -30.36 -5.96
CA ARG A 151 -2.75 -29.72 -4.80
C ARG A 151 -2.27 -28.29 -4.58
N TYR A 152 -0.98 -28.03 -4.75
CA TYR A 152 -0.43 -26.66 -4.69
C TYR A 152 -1.12 -25.75 -5.70
N GLY A 153 -1.30 -26.23 -6.93
CA GLY A 153 -1.99 -25.47 -7.99
C GLY A 153 -3.44 -25.17 -7.64
N GLU A 154 -4.17 -26.14 -7.09
CA GLU A 154 -5.55 -25.96 -6.63
C GLU A 154 -5.61 -24.87 -5.53
N ILE A 155 -4.70 -24.92 -4.58
CA ILE A 155 -4.64 -23.94 -3.47
C ILE A 155 -4.33 -22.53 -3.99
N SER A 156 -3.34 -22.41 -4.88
CA SER A 156 -2.96 -21.12 -5.46
C SER A 156 -4.14 -20.47 -6.20
N LYS A 157 -4.86 -21.25 -6.98
CA LYS A 157 -6.07 -20.82 -7.69
C LYS A 157 -7.16 -20.38 -6.72
N ARG A 158 -7.42 -21.20 -5.69
CA ARG A 158 -8.44 -20.90 -4.69
C ARG A 158 -8.09 -19.63 -3.88
N MET A 159 -6.83 -19.44 -3.54
CA MET A 159 -6.37 -18.27 -2.83
C MET A 159 -6.58 -16.99 -3.63
N SER A 160 -6.36 -17.00 -4.94
CA SER A 160 -6.67 -15.85 -5.81
C SER A 160 -8.16 -15.52 -5.79
N GLU A 161 -9.01 -16.53 -5.88
CA GLU A 161 -10.48 -16.37 -5.81
C GLU A 161 -10.90 -15.78 -4.46
N LEU A 162 -10.36 -16.30 -3.37
CA LEU A 162 -10.70 -15.86 -2.01
C LEU A 162 -10.26 -14.42 -1.76
N GLY A 163 -9.07 -14.05 -2.21
CA GLY A 163 -8.56 -12.69 -2.08
C GLY A 163 -9.45 -11.68 -2.81
N SER A 164 -9.84 -12.00 -4.03
CA SER A 164 -10.75 -11.16 -4.81
C SER A 164 -12.13 -11.04 -4.14
N LYS A 165 -12.68 -12.15 -3.66
CA LYS A 165 -13.95 -12.18 -2.95
C LYS A 165 -13.92 -11.34 -1.68
N PHE A 166 -12.83 -11.45 -0.91
CA PHE A 166 -12.63 -10.63 0.29
C PHE A 166 -12.68 -9.15 -0.05
N SER A 167 -11.91 -8.74 -1.03
CA SER A 167 -11.82 -7.34 -1.47
C SER A 167 -13.17 -6.81 -1.96
N ASN A 168 -13.88 -7.61 -2.76
CA ASN A 168 -15.20 -7.24 -3.27
C ASN A 168 -16.21 -7.07 -2.13
N ASN A 169 -16.18 -7.96 -1.14
CA ASN A 169 -17.09 -7.88 0.01
C ASN A 169 -16.83 -6.61 0.82
N VAL A 170 -15.58 -6.22 1.01
CA VAL A 170 -15.24 -4.97 1.71
C VAL A 170 -15.73 -3.75 0.93
N LEU A 171 -15.52 -3.74 -0.39
CA LEU A 171 -15.99 -2.65 -1.24
C LEU A 171 -17.52 -2.54 -1.20
N ASP A 172 -18.21 -3.64 -1.37
CA ASP A 172 -19.67 -3.68 -1.39
C ASP A 172 -20.28 -3.31 -0.02
N ALA A 173 -19.67 -3.77 1.05
CA ALA A 173 -20.07 -3.41 2.42
C ALA A 173 -19.88 -1.91 2.69
N THR A 174 -18.79 -1.33 2.19
CA THR A 174 -18.54 0.09 2.33
C THR A 174 -19.57 0.92 1.56
N MET A 175 -19.88 0.52 0.34
CA MET A 175 -20.86 1.20 -0.51
C MET A 175 -22.30 0.92 -0.11
N GLY A 176 -22.55 -0.21 0.51
CA GLY A 176 -23.91 -0.68 0.84
C GLY A 176 -24.54 -0.03 2.06
N TRP A 177 -23.87 0.94 2.68
CA TRP A 177 -24.39 1.67 3.82
C TRP A 177 -24.34 3.17 3.58
N THR A 178 -25.46 3.85 3.80
CA THR A 178 -25.56 5.31 3.78
C THR A 178 -26.48 5.80 4.89
N LYS A 179 -26.30 7.04 5.30
CA LYS A 179 -27.18 7.70 6.26
C LYS A 179 -27.61 9.04 5.69
N HIS A 180 -28.91 9.17 5.43
CA HIS A 180 -29.51 10.43 4.98
C HIS A 180 -29.86 11.30 6.18
N ILE A 181 -29.41 12.54 6.19
CA ILE A 181 -29.67 13.53 7.25
C ILE A 181 -30.41 14.72 6.61
N SER A 182 -31.64 14.97 7.08
CA SER A 182 -32.42 16.10 6.62
C SER A 182 -32.26 17.34 7.50
N ASP A 183 -31.98 17.15 8.78
CA ASP A 183 -31.85 18.21 9.78
C ASP A 183 -30.36 18.48 10.04
N GLU A 184 -29.87 19.64 9.57
CA GLU A 184 -28.48 20.05 9.73
C GLU A 184 -28.03 20.11 11.21
N THR A 185 -28.95 20.31 12.15
CA THR A 185 -28.60 20.34 13.57
C THR A 185 -28.04 19.03 14.08
N GLU A 186 -28.38 17.89 13.42
CA GLU A 186 -27.79 16.60 13.74
C GLU A 186 -26.30 16.52 13.39
N LEU A 187 -25.82 17.43 12.53
CA LEU A 187 -24.44 17.52 12.06
C LEU A 187 -23.66 18.68 12.73
N ALA A 188 -24.15 19.18 13.86
CA ALA A 188 -23.48 20.25 14.60
C ALA A 188 -22.03 19.87 14.89
N GLY A 189 -21.10 20.81 14.73
CA GLY A 189 -19.66 20.61 14.92
C GLY A 189 -18.92 20.20 13.66
N MET A 190 -19.62 19.78 12.62
CA MET A 190 -18.98 19.39 11.36
C MET A 190 -18.37 20.59 10.66
N PRO A 191 -17.16 20.43 10.07
CA PRO A 191 -16.54 21.48 9.27
C PRO A 191 -17.33 21.77 8.00
N GLU A 192 -17.22 23.00 7.51
CA GLU A 192 -17.90 23.43 6.28
C GLU A 192 -17.56 22.53 5.06
N SER A 193 -16.30 22.13 4.96
CA SER A 193 -15.84 21.24 3.89
C SER A 193 -16.55 19.90 3.89
N ALA A 194 -16.74 19.31 5.08
CA ALA A 194 -17.43 18.04 5.25
C ALA A 194 -18.94 18.16 4.98
N LEU A 195 -19.55 19.25 5.41
CA LEU A 195 -20.96 19.53 5.12
C LEU A 195 -21.19 19.70 3.62
N ALA A 196 -20.31 20.43 2.95
CA ALA A 196 -20.38 20.63 1.50
C ALA A 196 -20.27 19.30 0.75
N ALA A 197 -19.34 18.43 1.17
CA ALA A 197 -19.17 17.10 0.58
C ALA A 197 -20.38 16.20 0.79
N ALA A 198 -20.96 16.22 2.01
CA ALA A 198 -22.16 15.45 2.32
C ALA A 198 -23.39 15.95 1.55
N LYS A 199 -23.48 17.25 1.34
CA LYS A 199 -24.54 17.85 0.52
C LYS A 199 -24.43 17.44 -0.93
N ALA A 200 -23.20 17.50 -1.48
CA ALA A 200 -22.94 17.07 -2.86
C ALA A 200 -23.25 15.58 -3.06
N ALA A 201 -22.94 14.74 -2.06
CA ALA A 201 -23.26 13.31 -2.10
C ALA A 201 -24.78 13.08 -2.12
N ALA A 202 -25.55 13.85 -1.35
CA ALA A 202 -27.01 13.79 -1.36
C ALA A 202 -27.59 14.21 -2.72
N GLU A 203 -27.10 15.32 -3.27
CA GLU A 203 -27.54 15.84 -4.57
C GLU A 203 -27.28 14.83 -5.71
N ALA A 204 -26.14 14.12 -5.66
CA ALA A 204 -25.80 13.09 -6.64
C ALA A 204 -26.81 11.92 -6.62
N LYS A 205 -27.48 11.69 -5.50
CA LYS A 205 -28.52 10.67 -5.34
C LYS A 205 -29.94 11.27 -5.41
N GLN A 206 -30.05 12.54 -5.82
CA GLN A 206 -31.33 13.26 -5.92
C GLN A 206 -32.06 13.35 -4.57
N LEU A 207 -31.30 13.52 -3.50
CA LEU A 207 -31.81 13.69 -2.13
C LEU A 207 -31.57 15.12 -1.65
N ASP A 208 -32.52 15.62 -0.86
CA ASP A 208 -32.34 16.88 -0.12
C ASP A 208 -31.49 16.63 1.13
N GLY A 209 -30.84 17.67 1.63
CA GLY A 209 -30.03 17.58 2.85
C GLY A 209 -28.65 16.99 2.62
N TYR A 210 -28.29 16.02 3.45
CA TYR A 210 -26.92 15.50 3.53
C TYR A 210 -26.95 13.97 3.46
N LEU A 211 -25.92 13.40 2.82
CA LEU A 211 -25.73 11.96 2.77
C LEU A 211 -24.36 11.60 3.32
N LEU A 212 -24.33 10.78 4.36
CA LEU A 212 -23.10 10.24 4.95
C LEU A 212 -22.87 8.83 4.42
N THR A 213 -21.60 8.53 4.13
CA THR A 213 -21.16 7.21 3.65
C THR A 213 -20.06 6.66 4.54
N LEU A 214 -19.57 5.46 4.26
CA LEU A 214 -18.47 4.86 4.99
C LEU A 214 -17.11 5.08 4.31
N ASP A 215 -17.05 5.85 3.22
CA ASP A 215 -15.79 6.31 2.68
C ASP A 215 -15.08 7.21 3.69
N ILE A 216 -13.77 7.12 3.76
CA ILE A 216 -12.98 7.87 4.73
C ILE A 216 -13.27 9.38 4.72
N PRO A 217 -13.37 10.06 3.55
CA PRO A 217 -13.69 11.50 3.55
C PRO A 217 -15.06 11.84 4.14
N SER A 218 -15.99 10.89 4.21
CA SER A 218 -17.29 11.07 4.87
C SER A 218 -17.28 10.60 6.33
N TYR A 219 -16.74 9.43 6.58
CA TYR A 219 -16.69 8.79 7.91
C TYR A 219 -15.81 9.55 8.90
N LEU A 220 -14.58 9.87 8.51
CA LEU A 220 -13.59 10.44 9.43
C LEU A 220 -14.00 11.80 10.01
N PRO A 221 -14.54 12.76 9.23
CA PRO A 221 -15.00 14.03 9.80
C PRO A 221 -16.12 13.87 10.82
N VAL A 222 -17.04 12.92 10.65
CA VAL A 222 -18.08 12.64 11.63
C VAL A 222 -17.47 12.17 12.94
N MET A 223 -16.54 11.23 12.90
CA MET A 223 -15.88 10.69 14.09
C MET A 223 -15.04 11.76 14.80
N THR A 224 -14.45 12.68 14.05
CA THR A 224 -13.53 13.70 14.59
C THR A 224 -14.26 14.95 15.09
N TYR A 225 -15.32 15.38 14.41
CA TYR A 225 -15.90 16.70 14.62
C TYR A 225 -17.38 16.74 15.02
N CYS A 226 -18.15 15.69 14.72
CA CYS A 226 -19.58 15.73 14.94
C CYS A 226 -19.92 15.66 16.44
N ASP A 227 -20.66 16.65 16.94
CA ASP A 227 -21.06 16.73 18.36
C ASP A 227 -22.09 15.64 18.72
N ASN A 228 -22.79 15.08 17.74
CA ASN A 228 -23.84 14.07 17.95
C ASN A 228 -23.23 12.70 18.25
N GLN A 229 -23.16 12.34 19.53
CA GLN A 229 -22.61 11.06 19.97
C GLN A 229 -23.36 9.86 19.37
N SER A 230 -24.68 9.92 19.29
CA SER A 230 -25.49 8.84 18.71
C SER A 230 -25.11 8.58 17.25
N LEU A 231 -24.87 9.65 16.49
CA LEU A 231 -24.48 9.55 15.09
C LEU A 231 -23.06 8.98 14.96
N ARG A 232 -22.12 9.42 15.81
CA ARG A 232 -20.78 8.84 15.84
C ARG A 232 -20.82 7.34 16.12
N LYS A 233 -21.63 6.93 17.10
CA LYS A 233 -21.81 5.52 17.44
C LYS A 233 -22.37 4.73 16.25
N GLU A 234 -23.37 5.26 15.58
CA GLU A 234 -24.00 4.61 14.42
C GLU A 234 -23.01 4.40 13.27
N LEU A 235 -22.24 5.43 12.92
CA LEU A 235 -21.21 5.32 11.88
C LEU A 235 -20.08 4.39 12.31
N TYR A 236 -19.63 4.48 13.54
CA TYR A 236 -18.57 3.61 14.08
C TYR A 236 -18.99 2.15 13.99
N GLU A 237 -20.18 1.82 14.44
CA GLU A 237 -20.73 0.46 14.38
C GLU A 237 -20.81 -0.03 12.94
N ALA A 238 -21.34 0.78 12.03
CA ALA A 238 -21.45 0.42 10.62
C ALA A 238 -20.06 0.18 9.99
N TYR A 239 -19.08 1.00 10.34
CA TYR A 239 -17.73 0.92 9.78
C TYR A 239 -16.95 -0.29 10.29
N VAL A 240 -16.90 -0.52 11.59
CA VAL A 240 -16.08 -1.59 12.19
C VAL A 240 -16.70 -2.98 12.07
N THR A 241 -17.93 -3.06 11.60
CA THR A 241 -18.63 -4.34 11.36
C THR A 241 -18.80 -4.66 9.88
N ARG A 242 -18.17 -3.87 9.00
CA ARG A 242 -18.26 -4.12 7.55
C ARG A 242 -17.82 -5.53 7.18
N ALA A 243 -18.52 -6.12 6.21
CA ALA A 243 -18.22 -7.44 5.67
C ALA A 243 -18.14 -8.53 6.73
N SER A 244 -19.06 -8.53 7.68
CA SER A 244 -19.04 -9.45 8.82
C SER A 244 -20.44 -9.98 9.19
N ASP A 245 -20.46 -10.76 10.26
CA ASP A 245 -21.66 -11.33 10.88
C ASP A 245 -22.35 -10.38 11.85
N ARG A 246 -21.85 -9.16 12.02
CA ARG A 246 -22.34 -8.16 12.96
C ARG A 246 -22.70 -6.86 12.24
N GLY A 247 -23.43 -5.99 12.96
CA GLY A 247 -23.76 -4.65 12.50
C GLY A 247 -25.02 -4.57 11.66
N PRO A 248 -25.30 -3.40 11.05
CA PRO A 248 -26.56 -3.16 10.32
C PRO A 248 -26.73 -4.03 9.09
N ASN A 249 -25.64 -4.49 8.47
CA ASN A 249 -25.66 -5.37 7.30
C ASN A 249 -25.10 -6.77 7.64
N ALA A 250 -25.33 -7.22 8.88
CA ALA A 250 -24.84 -8.51 9.36
C ALA A 250 -25.18 -9.66 8.41
N GLY A 251 -24.17 -10.46 8.06
CA GLY A 251 -24.34 -11.62 7.17
C GLY A 251 -24.35 -11.28 5.69
N GLN A 252 -24.44 -10.00 5.32
CA GLN A 252 -24.32 -9.56 3.94
C GLN A 252 -22.85 -9.20 3.67
N TRP A 253 -22.28 -9.79 2.62
CA TRP A 253 -20.87 -9.65 2.29
C TRP A 253 -19.91 -10.15 3.39
N ASP A 254 -20.29 -11.18 4.13
CA ASP A 254 -19.56 -11.68 5.30
C ASP A 254 -18.30 -12.43 4.89
N ASN A 255 -17.15 -11.96 5.35
CA ASN A 255 -15.84 -12.54 5.07
C ASN A 255 -15.40 -13.64 6.04
N THR A 256 -16.23 -14.04 7.00
CA THR A 256 -15.85 -15.04 8.03
C THR A 256 -15.33 -16.33 7.41
N GLU A 257 -16.09 -16.95 6.52
CA GLU A 257 -15.70 -18.22 5.89
C GLU A 257 -14.50 -18.07 4.96
N ILE A 258 -14.38 -16.93 4.30
CA ILE A 258 -13.23 -16.61 3.45
C ILE A 258 -11.94 -16.58 4.27
N ILE A 259 -11.94 -15.88 5.40
CA ILE A 259 -10.80 -15.82 6.31
C ILE A 259 -10.43 -17.23 6.81
N ASN A 260 -11.42 -17.98 7.25
CA ASN A 260 -11.21 -19.33 7.76
C ASN A 260 -10.58 -20.25 6.72
N GLU A 261 -11.08 -20.22 5.49
CA GLU A 261 -10.52 -21.02 4.39
C GLU A 261 -9.11 -20.57 4.04
N GLN A 262 -8.85 -19.27 3.97
CA GLN A 262 -7.51 -18.73 3.68
C GLN A 262 -6.48 -19.22 4.71
N LEU A 263 -6.81 -19.18 5.98
CA LEU A 263 -5.88 -19.63 7.04
C LEU A 263 -5.55 -21.13 6.92
N LYS A 264 -6.56 -21.94 6.61
CA LYS A 264 -6.36 -23.39 6.41
C LYS A 264 -5.44 -23.64 5.20
N LEU A 265 -5.70 -22.98 4.10
CA LEU A 265 -4.94 -23.16 2.86
C LEU A 265 -3.50 -22.65 2.99
N ARG A 266 -3.30 -21.56 3.69
CA ARG A 266 -1.96 -21.03 3.98
C ARG A 266 -1.14 -21.99 4.81
N TYR A 267 -1.74 -22.56 5.83
CA TYR A 267 -1.09 -23.59 6.64
C TYR A 267 -0.72 -24.82 5.81
N GLU A 268 -1.67 -25.32 5.03
CA GLU A 268 -1.46 -26.49 4.18
C GLU A 268 -0.29 -26.30 3.21
N VAL A 269 -0.23 -25.16 2.52
CA VAL A 269 0.86 -24.82 1.60
C VAL A 269 2.19 -24.73 2.32
N ALA A 270 2.25 -24.07 3.46
CA ALA A 270 3.47 -23.92 4.23
C ALA A 270 4.03 -25.28 4.64
N ARG A 271 3.18 -26.15 5.18
CA ARG A 271 3.56 -27.50 5.59
C ARG A 271 3.99 -28.36 4.38
N MET A 272 3.29 -28.23 3.28
CA MET A 272 3.62 -28.93 2.03
C MET A 272 5.04 -28.60 1.56
N LEU A 273 5.44 -27.33 1.68
CA LEU A 273 6.76 -26.85 1.26
C LEU A 273 7.86 -27.06 2.34
N GLY A 274 7.54 -27.72 3.46
CA GLY A 274 8.52 -28.04 4.49
C GLY A 274 8.66 -26.98 5.60
N PHE A 275 7.82 -25.97 5.61
CA PHE A 275 7.77 -24.97 6.68
C PHE A 275 6.85 -25.42 7.80
N ASN A 276 7.18 -25.07 9.03
CA ASN A 276 6.34 -25.40 10.19
C ASN A 276 5.05 -24.57 10.21
N THR A 277 5.13 -23.31 9.80
CA THR A 277 4.01 -22.36 9.79
C THR A 277 4.03 -21.50 8.54
N PHE A 278 2.91 -20.85 8.25
CA PHE A 278 2.84 -19.87 7.17
C PHE A 278 3.76 -18.67 7.43
N SER A 279 3.97 -18.30 8.71
CA SER A 279 4.90 -17.23 9.06
C SER A 279 6.33 -17.52 8.59
N GLU A 280 6.81 -18.76 8.77
CA GLU A 280 8.11 -19.17 8.24
C GLU A 280 8.17 -19.05 6.72
N LYS A 281 7.13 -19.53 6.03
CA LYS A 281 7.05 -19.44 4.58
C LYS A 281 7.10 -17.98 4.12
N SER A 282 6.34 -17.12 4.77
CA SER A 282 6.30 -15.68 4.47
C SER A 282 7.69 -15.05 4.52
N LEU A 283 8.50 -15.43 5.50
CA LEU A 283 9.83 -14.85 5.68
C LEU A 283 10.88 -15.37 4.69
N ALA A 284 10.59 -16.42 3.94
CA ALA A 284 11.53 -16.97 2.95
C ALA A 284 11.94 -15.95 1.88
N THR A 285 11.13 -14.91 1.64
CA THR A 285 11.39 -13.85 0.66
C THR A 285 11.62 -12.48 1.30
N LYS A 286 11.88 -12.43 2.61
CA LYS A 286 11.98 -11.18 3.38
C LYS A 286 13.36 -11.02 4.05
N MET A 287 13.63 -9.84 4.59
CA MET A 287 14.87 -9.54 5.34
C MET A 287 14.90 -10.25 6.69
N ALA A 288 13.78 -10.29 7.42
CA ALA A 288 13.69 -10.96 8.70
C ALA A 288 13.99 -12.46 8.54
N GLU A 289 14.81 -13.00 9.41
CA GLU A 289 15.38 -14.35 9.26
C GLU A 289 14.44 -15.47 9.75
N ASN A 290 13.69 -15.20 10.82
CA ASN A 290 12.82 -16.20 11.44
C ASN A 290 11.68 -15.55 12.23
N PRO A 291 10.60 -16.29 12.55
CA PRO A 291 9.46 -15.76 13.30
C PRO A 291 9.82 -15.17 14.66
N SER A 292 10.77 -15.77 15.34
CA SER A 292 11.23 -15.30 16.66
C SER A 292 11.79 -13.87 16.59
N GLN A 293 12.55 -13.57 15.54
CA GLN A 293 13.11 -12.23 15.33
C GLN A 293 11.99 -11.18 15.16
N VAL A 294 10.96 -11.51 14.39
CA VAL A 294 9.81 -10.62 14.16
C VAL A 294 9.03 -10.37 15.46
N LEU A 295 8.70 -11.46 16.18
CA LEU A 295 7.95 -11.34 17.43
C LEU A 295 8.73 -10.58 18.49
N SER A 296 10.04 -10.82 18.61
CA SER A 296 10.90 -10.09 19.54
C SER A 296 10.94 -8.60 19.22
N PHE A 297 11.05 -8.26 17.95
CA PHE A 297 11.03 -6.86 17.49
C PHE A 297 9.70 -6.16 17.86
N LEU A 298 8.57 -6.80 17.56
CA LEU A 298 7.26 -6.23 17.84
C LEU A 298 6.99 -6.11 19.34
N ASN A 299 7.30 -7.13 20.10
CA ASN A 299 7.09 -7.13 21.56
C ASN A 299 8.00 -6.13 22.28
N ASP A 300 9.24 -5.97 21.81
CA ASP A 300 10.20 -5.03 22.37
C ASP A 300 9.71 -3.58 22.16
N LEU A 301 9.26 -3.28 20.95
CA LEU A 301 8.69 -1.97 20.64
C LEU A 301 7.41 -1.70 21.45
N ALA A 302 6.56 -2.71 21.60
CA ALA A 302 5.34 -2.63 22.43
C ALA A 302 5.67 -2.31 23.89
N SER A 303 6.69 -2.97 24.46
CA SER A 303 7.09 -2.73 25.84
C SER A 303 7.59 -1.31 26.09
N LYS A 304 8.21 -0.69 25.07
CA LYS A 304 8.67 0.70 25.12
C LYS A 304 7.53 1.70 24.95
N ALA A 305 6.57 1.39 24.10
CA ALA A 305 5.46 2.31 23.77
C ALA A 305 4.30 2.25 24.76
N LYS A 306 4.03 1.09 25.38
CA LYS A 306 2.82 0.88 26.19
C LYS A 306 2.70 1.83 27.40
N PRO A 307 3.74 2.05 28.22
CA PRO A 307 3.61 2.99 29.35
C PRO A 307 3.20 4.38 28.92
N GLN A 308 3.76 4.89 27.83
CA GLN A 308 3.41 6.20 27.30
C GLN A 308 1.99 6.20 26.73
N GLY A 309 1.59 5.15 26.02
CA GLY A 309 0.23 4.99 25.51
C GLY A 309 -0.81 4.99 26.63
N GLU A 310 -0.54 4.33 27.73
CA GLU A 310 -1.41 4.31 28.90
C GLU A 310 -1.56 5.72 29.51
N ARG A 311 -0.46 6.47 29.57
CA ARG A 311 -0.49 7.87 30.03
C ARG A 311 -1.31 8.75 29.09
N GLU A 312 -1.15 8.58 27.79
CA GLU A 312 -1.89 9.34 26.77
C GLU A 312 -3.40 9.11 26.88
N VAL A 313 -3.81 7.87 27.10
CA VAL A 313 -5.24 7.53 27.28
C VAL A 313 -5.78 8.13 28.58
N GLU A 314 -5.03 8.03 29.66
CA GLU A 314 -5.45 8.60 30.93
C GLU A 314 -5.55 10.13 30.89
N GLU A 315 -4.61 10.79 30.23
CA GLU A 315 -4.66 12.24 29.98
C GLU A 315 -5.91 12.62 29.17
N LEU A 316 -6.25 11.81 28.17
CA LEU A 316 -7.47 12.01 27.37
C LEU A 316 -8.73 11.87 28.22
N ARG A 317 -8.81 10.84 29.06
CA ARG A 317 -9.95 10.63 29.98
C ARG A 317 -10.13 11.81 30.92
N GLN A 318 -9.04 12.25 31.54
CA GLN A 318 -9.06 13.39 32.45
C GLN A 318 -9.49 14.67 31.75
N PHE A 319 -9.01 14.91 30.55
CA PHE A 319 -9.39 16.05 29.73
C PHE A 319 -10.89 16.04 29.41
N ALA A 320 -11.41 14.92 28.92
CA ALA A 320 -12.81 14.79 28.56
C ALA A 320 -13.73 14.98 29.79
N LYS A 321 -13.31 14.47 30.94
CA LYS A 321 -14.04 14.64 32.20
C LYS A 321 -14.03 16.11 32.68
N ALA A 322 -12.84 16.73 32.73
CA ALA A 322 -12.68 18.09 33.25
C ALA A 322 -13.34 19.14 32.36
N GLU A 323 -13.17 19.03 31.03
CA GLU A 323 -13.64 20.06 30.10
C GLU A 323 -15.07 19.82 29.58
N PHE A 324 -15.50 18.57 29.50
CA PHE A 324 -16.79 18.21 28.91
C PHE A 324 -17.71 17.36 29.80
N GLY A 325 -17.29 17.04 31.02
CA GLY A 325 -18.09 16.26 31.97
C GLY A 325 -18.32 14.82 31.53
N VAL A 326 -17.48 14.28 30.68
CA VAL A 326 -17.62 12.89 30.17
C VAL A 326 -17.01 11.93 31.19
N GLU A 327 -17.85 11.06 31.75
CA GLU A 327 -17.40 10.05 32.73
C GLU A 327 -16.80 8.83 32.05
N ASP A 328 -17.41 8.36 30.96
CA ASP A 328 -16.99 7.16 30.23
C ASP A 328 -16.73 7.47 28.77
N LEU A 329 -15.47 7.28 28.34
CA LEU A 329 -15.09 7.38 26.93
C LEU A 329 -15.38 6.07 26.21
N ASN A 330 -16.18 6.13 25.17
CA ASN A 330 -16.42 5.03 24.27
C ASN A 330 -15.47 5.12 23.05
N LEU A 331 -15.31 4.03 22.32
CA LEU A 331 -14.43 4.01 21.16
C LEU A 331 -14.82 5.01 20.07
N TRP A 332 -16.10 5.28 19.90
CA TRP A 332 -16.62 6.31 18.98
C TRP A 332 -16.42 7.75 19.51
N ASP A 333 -15.91 7.92 20.72
CA ASP A 333 -15.60 9.21 21.32
C ASP A 333 -14.11 9.56 21.24
N ILE A 334 -13.24 8.57 21.00
CA ILE A 334 -11.78 8.76 21.09
C ILE A 334 -11.27 9.82 20.11
N ALA A 335 -11.60 9.67 18.82
CA ALA A 335 -11.17 10.62 17.80
C ALA A 335 -11.72 12.04 18.10
N TYR A 336 -12.97 12.14 18.52
CA TYR A 336 -13.65 13.38 18.81
C TYR A 336 -12.97 14.14 19.96
N TYR A 337 -12.76 13.50 21.12
CA TYR A 337 -12.13 14.15 22.26
C TYR A 337 -10.64 14.31 22.08
N SER A 338 -9.98 13.46 21.33
CA SER A 338 -8.58 13.64 20.96
C SER A 338 -8.36 14.90 20.14
N GLU A 339 -9.27 15.21 19.20
CA GLU A 339 -9.21 16.47 18.46
C GLU A 339 -9.45 17.68 19.36
N LYS A 340 -10.41 17.60 20.27
CA LYS A 340 -10.66 18.65 21.27
C LYS A 340 -9.43 18.88 22.17
N GLN A 341 -8.80 17.81 22.62
CA GLN A 341 -7.58 17.89 23.44
C GLN A 341 -6.42 18.50 22.65
N LYS A 342 -6.24 18.10 21.40
CA LYS A 342 -5.20 18.65 20.51
C LYS A 342 -5.39 20.15 20.31
N GLN A 343 -6.62 20.59 20.05
CA GLN A 343 -6.96 22.00 19.91
C GLN A 343 -6.69 22.76 21.21
N HIS A 344 -7.01 22.17 22.36
CA HIS A 344 -6.78 22.78 23.67
C HIS A 344 -5.28 22.92 23.97
N LEU A 345 -4.49 21.90 23.69
CA LEU A 345 -3.05 21.89 24.00
C LEU A 345 -2.22 22.70 23.01
N PHE A 346 -2.55 22.64 21.73
CA PHE A 346 -1.71 23.21 20.67
C PHE A 346 -2.37 24.39 19.95
N GLN A 347 -3.66 24.61 20.17
CA GLN A 347 -4.42 25.71 19.57
C GLN A 347 -4.37 25.68 18.04
N ILE A 348 -4.45 24.50 17.45
CA ILE A 348 -4.44 24.25 16.01
C ILE A 348 -5.39 23.10 15.68
N SER A 349 -6.05 23.20 14.52
CA SER A 349 -6.85 22.10 13.97
C SER A 349 -6.46 21.83 12.52
N ASP A 350 -6.74 20.60 12.05
CA ASP A 350 -6.49 20.23 10.66
C ASP A 350 -7.33 21.11 9.70
N GLU A 351 -8.54 21.50 10.11
CA GLU A 351 -9.40 22.38 9.30
C GLU A 351 -8.83 23.80 9.15
N GLU A 352 -8.12 24.30 10.15
CA GLU A 352 -7.42 25.60 10.06
C GLU A 352 -6.22 25.53 9.11
N LEU A 353 -5.58 24.38 9.02
CA LEU A 353 -4.44 24.14 8.14
C LEU A 353 -4.85 23.89 6.68
N ARG A 354 -6.01 23.30 6.47
CA ARG A 354 -6.51 22.88 5.16
C ARG A 354 -6.44 23.97 4.08
N PRO A 355 -6.80 25.25 4.32
CA PRO A 355 -6.68 26.31 3.31
C PRO A 355 -5.27 26.53 2.78
N TYR A 356 -4.24 26.10 3.52
CA TYR A 356 -2.84 26.24 3.12
C TYR A 356 -2.31 25.06 2.32
N PHE A 357 -3.12 24.02 2.12
CA PHE A 357 -2.73 22.82 1.38
C PHE A 357 -3.66 22.55 0.19
N PRO A 358 -3.77 23.52 -0.75
CA PRO A 358 -4.51 23.25 -1.98
C PRO A 358 -3.73 22.28 -2.87
N GLU A 359 -4.44 21.44 -3.62
CA GLU A 359 -3.86 20.41 -4.48
C GLU A 359 -2.67 20.88 -5.30
N ALA A 360 -2.83 21.98 -6.05
CA ALA A 360 -1.79 22.48 -6.94
C ALA A 360 -0.49 22.81 -6.19
N LYS A 361 -0.63 23.40 -5.00
CA LYS A 361 0.52 23.79 -4.19
C LYS A 361 1.22 22.59 -3.58
N VAL A 362 0.45 21.63 -3.07
CA VAL A 362 0.99 20.41 -2.46
C VAL A 362 1.71 19.55 -3.50
N VAL A 363 1.09 19.34 -4.65
CA VAL A 363 1.68 18.56 -5.75
C VAL A 363 2.95 19.26 -6.26
N GLY A 364 2.89 20.57 -6.47
CA GLY A 364 4.06 21.36 -6.87
C GLY A 364 5.18 21.33 -5.83
N GLY A 365 4.83 21.37 -4.55
CA GLY A 365 5.79 21.26 -3.44
C GLY A 365 6.45 19.90 -3.36
N LEU A 366 5.70 18.85 -3.61
CA LEU A 366 6.26 17.49 -3.74
C LEU A 366 7.31 17.42 -4.84
N PHE A 367 7.02 18.00 -6.00
CA PHE A 367 7.95 18.02 -7.13
C PHE A 367 9.19 18.86 -6.82
N GLU A 368 9.04 19.94 -6.04
CA GLU A 368 10.16 20.77 -5.59
C GLU A 368 11.08 20.00 -4.62
N VAL A 369 10.53 19.20 -3.70
CA VAL A 369 11.32 18.30 -2.85
C VAL A 369 12.13 17.35 -3.72
N LEU A 370 11.50 16.74 -4.70
CA LEU A 370 12.14 15.80 -5.61
C LEU A 370 13.31 16.46 -6.37
N ASN A 371 13.13 17.70 -6.79
CA ASN A 371 14.15 18.46 -7.47
C ASN A 371 15.33 18.79 -6.55
N ARG A 372 15.05 19.33 -5.36
CA ARG A 372 16.09 19.73 -4.42
C ARG A 372 16.90 18.56 -3.89
N VAL A 373 16.24 17.44 -3.59
CA VAL A 373 16.91 16.27 -3.01
C VAL A 373 17.59 15.42 -4.07
N PHE A 374 16.92 15.14 -5.20
CA PHE A 374 17.39 14.18 -6.20
C PHE A 374 17.73 14.77 -7.56
N GLY A 375 17.44 16.05 -7.78
CA GLY A 375 17.72 16.70 -9.07
C GLY A 375 16.74 16.34 -10.18
N MET A 376 15.60 15.80 -9.85
CA MET A 376 14.58 15.42 -10.81
C MET A 376 13.61 16.57 -11.06
N SER A 377 13.09 16.69 -12.29
CA SER A 377 12.02 17.61 -12.63
C SER A 377 10.80 16.84 -13.14
N VAL A 378 9.63 17.35 -12.84
CA VAL A 378 8.36 16.71 -13.19
C VAL A 378 7.54 17.66 -14.06
N LYS A 379 7.01 17.13 -15.17
CA LYS A 379 6.19 17.91 -16.12
C LYS A 379 4.90 17.17 -16.38
N GLU A 380 3.78 17.87 -16.32
CA GLU A 380 2.48 17.32 -16.69
C GLU A 380 2.40 17.10 -18.19
N ARG A 381 1.87 15.95 -18.62
CA ARG A 381 1.57 15.65 -20.01
C ARG A 381 0.06 15.59 -20.18
N GLU A 382 -0.48 16.50 -20.97
CA GLU A 382 -1.90 16.56 -21.29
C GLU A 382 -2.24 15.60 -22.44
N GLY A 383 -3.53 15.24 -22.53
CA GLY A 383 -4.04 14.43 -23.64
C GLY A 383 -3.77 12.94 -23.54
N VAL A 384 -3.29 12.48 -22.39
CA VAL A 384 -3.10 11.05 -22.13
C VAL A 384 -4.44 10.42 -21.81
N ASP A 385 -4.72 9.26 -22.42
CA ASP A 385 -5.95 8.52 -22.18
C ASP A 385 -5.93 7.91 -20.77
N THR A 386 -7.00 8.12 -20.00
CA THR A 386 -7.13 7.64 -18.63
C THR A 386 -8.51 7.00 -18.40
N TRP A 387 -8.68 6.43 -17.21
CA TRP A 387 -9.93 5.76 -16.80
C TRP A 387 -10.98 6.70 -16.21
N HIS A 388 -10.59 7.95 -15.88
CA HIS A 388 -11.48 8.96 -15.32
C HIS A 388 -10.95 10.35 -15.64
N GLU A 389 -11.84 11.31 -15.83
CA GLU A 389 -11.49 12.70 -16.22
C GLU A 389 -10.63 13.44 -15.20
N SER A 390 -10.68 13.07 -13.92
CA SER A 390 -9.90 13.70 -12.84
C SER A 390 -8.45 13.21 -12.78
N VAL A 391 -8.10 12.16 -13.51
CA VAL A 391 -6.76 11.57 -13.47
C VAL A 391 -5.80 12.41 -14.31
N ARG A 392 -4.63 12.70 -13.73
CA ARG A 392 -3.57 13.47 -14.38
C ARG A 392 -2.38 12.56 -14.67
N PHE A 393 -1.54 12.97 -15.65
CA PHE A 393 -0.36 12.20 -16.05
C PHE A 393 0.88 13.09 -16.07
N PHE A 394 2.01 12.56 -15.59
CA PHE A 394 3.26 13.31 -15.44
C PHE A 394 4.46 12.51 -15.91
N ASP A 395 5.46 13.21 -16.42
CA ASP A 395 6.77 12.67 -16.77
C ASP A 395 7.85 13.19 -15.81
N ILE A 396 8.80 12.32 -15.45
CA ILE A 396 9.94 12.67 -14.59
C ILE A 396 11.22 12.65 -15.42
N PHE A 397 11.98 13.75 -15.35
CA PHE A 397 13.25 13.91 -16.05
C PHE A 397 14.40 14.12 -15.06
N ASP A 398 15.57 13.58 -15.37
CA ASP A 398 16.79 13.84 -14.59
C ASP A 398 17.44 15.19 -14.98
N ALA A 399 18.58 15.51 -14.36
CA ALA A 399 19.29 16.77 -14.59
C ALA A 399 19.79 16.91 -16.05
N ASP A 400 19.98 15.80 -16.75
CA ASP A 400 20.39 15.76 -18.17
C ASP A 400 19.19 15.72 -19.12
N GLU A 401 18.00 15.96 -18.61
CA GLU A 401 16.72 15.95 -19.35
C GLU A 401 16.36 14.58 -19.95
N ASN A 402 16.88 13.50 -19.40
CA ASN A 402 16.47 12.15 -19.78
C ASN A 402 15.18 11.75 -19.05
N LEU A 403 14.26 11.16 -19.80
CA LEU A 403 13.02 10.64 -19.22
C LEU A 403 13.35 9.43 -18.31
N ARG A 404 13.03 9.54 -17.03
CA ARG A 404 13.27 8.49 -16.04
C ARG A 404 12.03 7.61 -15.83
N GLY A 405 10.86 8.17 -15.91
CA GLY A 405 9.62 7.45 -15.71
C GLY A 405 8.42 8.36 -15.82
N SER A 406 7.23 7.77 -15.69
CA SER A 406 5.97 8.51 -15.78
C SER A 406 4.95 7.94 -14.80
N PHE A 407 3.92 8.72 -14.47
CA PHE A 407 2.90 8.23 -13.54
C PHE A 407 1.53 8.87 -13.79
N TYR A 408 0.50 8.07 -13.52
CA TYR A 408 -0.87 8.54 -13.38
C TYR A 408 -1.10 8.95 -11.93
N LEU A 409 -1.83 10.04 -11.74
CA LEU A 409 -2.18 10.55 -10.41
C LEU A 409 -3.69 10.62 -10.27
N ASP A 410 -4.25 9.74 -9.45
CA ASP A 410 -5.68 9.59 -9.17
C ASP A 410 -5.93 9.91 -7.69
N LEU A 411 -6.26 11.16 -7.39
CA LEU A 411 -6.26 11.68 -6.02
C LEU A 411 -7.58 11.51 -5.27
N TYR A 412 -8.72 11.43 -5.96
CA TYR A 412 -10.01 11.65 -5.31
C TYR A 412 -10.81 10.38 -5.11
N ALA A 413 -11.49 10.30 -3.97
CA ALA A 413 -12.49 9.26 -3.71
C ALA A 413 -13.67 9.40 -4.67
N ARG A 414 -14.25 8.26 -5.07
CA ARG A 414 -15.48 8.18 -5.86
C ARG A 414 -16.13 6.82 -5.67
N GLU A 415 -17.39 6.69 -6.06
CA GLU A 415 -18.07 5.41 -6.06
C GLU A 415 -17.31 4.39 -6.92
N HIS A 416 -17.34 3.13 -6.54
CA HIS A 416 -16.70 2.01 -7.24
C HIS A 416 -15.18 2.07 -7.32
N LYS A 417 -14.57 2.93 -6.51
CA LYS A 417 -13.12 2.99 -6.32
C LYS A 417 -12.77 2.41 -4.96
N ARG A 418 -11.82 1.48 -4.94
CA ARG A 418 -11.31 0.88 -3.69
C ARG A 418 -10.74 1.96 -2.77
N GLY A 419 -11.06 1.88 -1.49
CA GLY A 419 -10.56 2.80 -0.46
C GLY A 419 -9.08 2.61 -0.17
N GLY A 420 -8.50 3.57 0.55
CA GLY A 420 -7.09 3.60 0.90
C GLY A 420 -6.24 4.31 -0.14
N ALA A 421 -4.95 4.25 0.04
CA ALA A 421 -3.98 4.79 -0.89
C ALA A 421 -2.97 3.70 -1.26
N TRP A 422 -2.50 3.71 -2.48
CA TRP A 422 -1.52 2.73 -2.94
C TRP A 422 -0.80 3.20 -4.20
N MET A 423 0.35 2.58 -4.44
CA MET A 423 1.06 2.66 -5.70
C MET A 423 1.01 1.28 -6.36
N ASP A 424 0.84 1.24 -7.68
CA ASP A 424 0.95 0.01 -8.45
C ASP A 424 1.72 0.28 -9.74
N GLU A 425 2.26 -0.76 -10.36
CA GLU A 425 3.03 -0.62 -11.60
C GLU A 425 2.15 -0.78 -12.83
N CYS A 426 2.28 0.16 -13.78
CA CYS A 426 1.70 0.05 -15.10
C CYS A 426 2.62 -0.74 -16.02
N ARG A 427 3.90 -0.41 -16.00
CA ARG A 427 4.96 -1.16 -16.69
C ARG A 427 6.31 -0.93 -15.99
N VAL A 428 7.24 -1.86 -16.19
CA VAL A 428 8.57 -1.83 -15.58
C VAL A 428 9.60 -1.21 -16.50
N ARG A 429 10.71 -0.76 -15.92
CA ARG A 429 11.91 -0.42 -16.70
C ARG A 429 12.58 -1.70 -17.15
N ARG A 430 12.91 -1.80 -18.43
CA ARG A 430 13.66 -2.92 -19.02
C ARG A 430 14.22 -2.54 -20.38
N ILE A 431 15.23 -3.27 -20.82
CA ILE A 431 15.68 -3.23 -22.21
C ILE A 431 14.95 -4.33 -22.96
N ASN A 432 14.21 -3.98 -24.02
CA ASN A 432 13.43 -4.93 -24.80
C ASN A 432 14.30 -5.71 -25.81
N ALA A 433 13.68 -6.65 -26.53
CA ALA A 433 14.38 -7.49 -27.51
C ALA A 433 15.02 -6.69 -28.65
N ALA A 434 14.49 -5.51 -28.96
CA ALA A 434 15.05 -4.59 -29.97
C ALA A 434 16.24 -3.75 -29.43
N GLY A 435 16.60 -3.91 -28.17
CA GLY A 435 17.66 -3.12 -27.52
C GLY A 435 17.20 -1.73 -27.07
N GLU A 436 15.90 -1.49 -27.07
CA GLU A 436 15.30 -0.20 -26.68
C GLU A 436 14.95 -0.18 -25.20
N LEU A 437 15.13 0.99 -24.57
CA LEU A 437 14.73 1.19 -23.18
C LEU A 437 13.22 1.40 -23.07
N GLN A 438 12.56 0.53 -22.30
CA GLN A 438 11.20 0.74 -21.85
C GLN A 438 11.26 1.48 -20.50
N THR A 439 10.69 2.67 -20.43
CA THR A 439 10.67 3.47 -19.19
C THR A 439 9.56 3.00 -18.27
N PRO A 440 9.77 3.07 -16.93
CA PRO A 440 8.74 2.64 -15.97
C PRO A 440 7.58 3.62 -15.89
N VAL A 441 6.39 3.08 -15.64
CA VAL A 441 5.17 3.87 -15.42
C VAL A 441 4.45 3.34 -14.18
N ALA A 442 4.04 4.25 -13.31
CA ALA A 442 3.34 3.94 -12.07
C ALA A 442 1.91 4.47 -12.05
N TYR A 443 1.05 3.81 -11.26
CA TYR A 443 -0.23 4.35 -10.83
C TYR A 443 -0.08 4.83 -9.39
N LEU A 444 -0.44 6.09 -9.13
CA LEU A 444 -0.50 6.63 -7.77
C LEU A 444 -1.95 6.96 -7.45
N THR A 445 -2.50 6.26 -6.47
CA THR A 445 -3.93 6.30 -6.14
C THR A 445 -4.13 6.75 -4.69
N CYS A 446 -4.98 7.76 -4.51
CA CYS A 446 -5.43 8.23 -3.20
C CYS A 446 -6.95 8.28 -3.17
N ASN A 447 -7.51 8.60 -2.02
CA ASN A 447 -8.96 8.72 -1.82
C ASN A 447 -9.26 9.98 -0.99
N PHE A 448 -8.83 11.14 -1.49
CA PHE A 448 -9.03 12.43 -0.85
C PHE A 448 -10.38 13.04 -1.22
N ASN A 449 -10.80 14.09 -0.49
CA ASN A 449 -12.00 14.85 -0.82
C ASN A 449 -11.83 15.54 -2.17
N ARG A 450 -12.86 15.42 -3.01
CA ARG A 450 -12.92 16.14 -4.31
C ARG A 450 -13.08 17.64 -4.11
N PRO A 451 -12.70 18.45 -5.10
CA PRO A 451 -13.08 19.87 -5.13
C PRO A 451 -14.61 19.99 -5.09
N VAL A 452 -15.12 20.95 -4.34
CA VAL A 452 -16.56 21.23 -4.27
C VAL A 452 -16.79 22.68 -4.67
N GLY A 453 -17.67 22.90 -5.64
CA GLY A 453 -17.97 24.23 -6.17
C GLY A 453 -16.74 24.82 -6.88
N ASP A 454 -16.46 26.10 -6.60
CA ASP A 454 -15.35 26.83 -7.21
C ASP A 454 -14.03 26.71 -6.40
N LYS A 455 -14.07 26.05 -5.23
CA LYS A 455 -12.88 25.85 -4.41
C LYS A 455 -12.04 24.70 -4.94
N PRO A 456 -10.70 24.81 -4.94
CA PRO A 456 -9.84 23.67 -5.23
C PRO A 456 -9.95 22.62 -4.11
N ALA A 457 -9.47 21.41 -4.37
CA ALA A 457 -9.31 20.43 -3.31
C ALA A 457 -8.31 20.95 -2.29
N LEU A 458 -8.67 20.90 -1.01
CA LEU A 458 -7.86 21.33 0.11
C LEU A 458 -7.58 20.12 0.98
N PHE A 459 -6.30 19.84 1.23
CA PHE A 459 -5.89 18.64 1.94
C PHE A 459 -5.65 18.90 3.42
N THR A 460 -5.90 17.88 4.26
CA THR A 460 -5.37 17.86 5.61
C THR A 460 -3.87 17.58 5.54
N HIS A 461 -3.15 17.86 6.62
CA HIS A 461 -1.73 17.51 6.68
C HIS A 461 -1.51 16.00 6.56
N ASP A 462 -2.38 15.18 7.15
CA ASP A 462 -2.31 13.72 7.02
C ASP A 462 -2.46 13.28 5.56
N GLU A 463 -3.32 13.95 4.79
CA GLU A 463 -3.47 13.66 3.35
C GLU A 463 -2.22 14.07 2.57
N VAL A 464 -1.56 15.16 2.95
CA VAL A 464 -0.26 15.57 2.38
C VAL A 464 0.79 14.48 2.64
N VAL A 465 0.87 13.98 3.87
CA VAL A 465 1.79 12.89 4.24
C VAL A 465 1.51 11.64 3.43
N THR A 466 0.23 11.28 3.26
CA THR A 466 -0.17 10.12 2.45
C THR A 466 0.28 10.26 0.98
N LEU A 467 0.11 11.43 0.40
CA LEU A 467 0.56 11.69 -0.98
C LEU A 467 2.07 11.50 -1.11
N PHE A 468 2.84 12.04 -0.17
CA PHE A 468 4.30 11.88 -0.15
C PHE A 468 4.69 10.42 0.02
N HIS A 469 3.98 9.70 0.87
CA HIS A 469 4.19 8.26 1.08
C HIS A 469 4.04 7.48 -0.24
N GLU A 470 2.91 7.64 -0.92
CA GLU A 470 2.65 6.92 -2.18
C GLU A 470 3.64 7.34 -3.27
N PHE A 471 4.02 8.62 -3.29
CA PHE A 471 5.03 9.08 -4.23
C PHE A 471 6.41 8.51 -3.92
N GLY A 472 6.72 8.21 -2.66
CA GLY A 472 7.93 7.51 -2.27
C GLY A 472 8.03 6.12 -2.90
N HIS A 473 6.92 5.36 -2.91
CA HIS A 473 6.83 4.12 -3.67
C HIS A 473 7.02 4.38 -5.17
N GLY A 474 6.37 5.42 -5.67
CA GLY A 474 6.46 5.80 -7.08
C GLY A 474 7.88 6.05 -7.54
N ILE A 475 8.65 6.84 -6.79
CA ILE A 475 10.05 7.13 -7.16
C ILE A 475 10.94 5.90 -7.06
N HIS A 476 10.68 5.00 -6.15
CA HIS A 476 11.39 3.73 -6.07
C HIS A 476 11.18 2.91 -7.36
N HIS A 477 9.98 2.92 -7.89
CA HIS A 477 9.66 2.27 -9.16
C HIS A 477 10.23 3.03 -10.36
N MET A 478 10.09 4.36 -10.38
CA MET A 478 10.38 5.18 -11.56
C MET A 478 11.85 5.62 -11.70
N LEU A 479 12.57 5.78 -10.58
CA LEU A 479 13.97 6.23 -10.62
C LEU A 479 14.97 5.08 -10.69
N THR A 480 14.50 3.85 -10.81
CA THR A 480 15.39 2.70 -10.97
C THR A 480 16.27 2.84 -12.20
N GLN A 481 17.51 2.37 -12.10
CA GLN A 481 18.44 2.23 -13.23
C GLN A 481 18.62 0.75 -13.62
N VAL A 482 17.86 -0.14 -12.99
CA VAL A 482 17.92 -1.57 -13.30
C VAL A 482 17.14 -1.85 -14.59
N ASP A 483 17.81 -2.49 -15.54
CA ASP A 483 17.27 -2.77 -16.88
C ASP A 483 16.65 -4.15 -17.01
N VAL A 484 16.62 -4.92 -15.93
CA VAL A 484 16.05 -6.28 -15.89
C VAL A 484 14.72 -6.23 -15.14
N GLY A 485 13.64 -6.52 -15.84
CA GLY A 485 12.28 -6.31 -15.32
C GLY A 485 11.98 -6.99 -13.99
N ALA A 486 12.46 -8.20 -13.80
CA ALA A 486 12.20 -8.99 -12.60
C ALA A 486 12.72 -8.38 -11.30
N VAL A 487 13.73 -7.50 -11.38
CA VAL A 487 14.33 -6.82 -10.22
C VAL A 487 14.40 -5.31 -10.42
N SER A 488 13.61 -4.79 -11.35
CA SER A 488 13.52 -3.36 -11.65
C SER A 488 12.49 -2.67 -10.76
N GLY A 489 12.83 -1.50 -10.25
CA GLY A 489 11.93 -0.73 -9.41
C GLY A 489 11.58 -1.45 -8.11
N ILE A 490 10.29 -1.63 -7.85
CA ILE A 490 9.84 -2.34 -6.66
C ILE A 490 9.90 -3.86 -6.80
N ASN A 491 10.11 -4.38 -8.02
CA ASN A 491 10.15 -5.82 -8.26
C ASN A 491 11.37 -6.46 -7.62
N GLY A 492 11.18 -7.59 -6.96
CA GLY A 492 12.25 -8.29 -6.26
C GLY A 492 12.66 -7.67 -4.93
N VAL A 493 12.10 -6.54 -4.54
CA VAL A 493 12.34 -5.92 -3.23
C VAL A 493 11.60 -6.71 -2.17
N PRO A 494 12.27 -7.17 -1.09
CA PRO A 494 11.57 -7.82 0.01
C PRO A 494 10.48 -6.92 0.61
N TRP A 495 9.32 -7.50 0.91
CA TRP A 495 8.18 -6.75 1.44
C TRP A 495 8.50 -5.95 2.70
N ASP A 496 9.38 -6.46 3.58
CA ASP A 496 9.78 -5.74 4.79
C ASP A 496 10.79 -4.61 4.56
N ALA A 497 11.20 -4.40 3.31
CA ALA A 497 12.01 -3.25 2.90
C ALA A 497 11.26 -2.31 1.95
N VAL A 498 10.13 -2.74 1.37
CA VAL A 498 9.45 -1.99 0.31
C VAL A 498 8.93 -0.63 0.77
N GLU A 499 8.61 -0.50 2.05
CA GLU A 499 8.11 0.75 2.63
C GLU A 499 9.23 1.75 2.98
N LEU A 500 10.50 1.39 2.79
CA LEU A 500 11.61 2.30 3.13
C LEU A 500 11.51 3.64 2.37
N PRO A 501 11.40 3.66 1.03
CA PRO A 501 11.33 4.93 0.31
C PRO A 501 10.04 5.70 0.56
N SER A 502 8.92 5.02 0.78
CA SER A 502 7.63 5.66 1.03
C SER A 502 7.60 6.38 2.37
N GLN A 503 7.96 5.71 3.43
CA GLN A 503 8.04 6.29 4.78
C GLN A 503 9.15 7.36 4.87
N PHE A 504 10.24 7.14 4.16
CA PHE A 504 11.35 8.11 4.09
C PHE A 504 10.88 9.47 3.56
N LEU A 505 10.12 9.49 2.47
CA LEU A 505 9.67 10.74 1.84
C LEU A 505 8.68 11.53 2.71
N GLU A 506 7.94 10.87 3.60
CA GLU A 506 7.02 11.51 4.54
C GLU A 506 7.70 12.56 5.43
N ASN A 507 8.98 12.37 5.73
CA ASN A 507 9.71 13.23 6.66
C ASN A 507 9.73 14.71 6.25
N TRP A 508 9.76 15.00 4.95
CA TRP A 508 9.76 16.38 4.44
C TRP A 508 8.47 17.13 4.74
N CYS A 509 7.37 16.42 4.96
CA CYS A 509 6.09 17.04 5.35
C CYS A 509 6.12 17.67 6.75
N TRP A 510 7.15 17.40 7.53
CA TRP A 510 7.34 17.94 8.89
C TRP A 510 8.50 18.93 9.00
N GLU A 511 9.15 19.26 7.88
CA GLU A 511 10.29 20.17 7.86
C GLU A 511 9.89 21.58 7.47
N GLU A 512 10.28 22.55 8.28
CA GLU A 512 9.95 23.97 8.08
C GLU A 512 10.37 24.44 6.68
N GLU A 513 11.60 24.14 6.26
CA GLU A 513 12.12 24.53 4.96
C GLU A 513 11.31 23.99 3.79
N ALA A 514 10.79 22.76 3.92
CA ALA A 514 9.95 22.14 2.90
C ALA A 514 8.52 22.70 2.92
N LEU A 515 7.96 22.87 4.10
CA LEU A 515 6.60 23.42 4.26
C LEU A 515 6.48 24.85 3.72
N ALA A 516 7.56 25.60 3.66
CA ALA A 516 7.58 26.93 3.07
C ALA A 516 7.13 26.94 1.60
N PHE A 517 7.35 25.84 0.85
CA PHE A 517 6.91 25.72 -0.53
C PHE A 517 5.88 24.62 -0.77
N ILE A 518 5.66 23.71 0.19
CA ILE A 518 4.57 22.72 0.12
C ILE A 518 3.23 23.40 0.44
N SER A 519 3.23 24.44 1.29
CA SER A 519 2.03 25.17 1.70
C SER A 519 1.87 26.47 0.91
N GLY A 520 0.64 26.95 0.82
CA GLY A 520 0.30 28.23 0.19
C GLY A 520 -1.21 28.41 0.19
N HIS A 521 -1.71 29.44 0.86
CA HIS A 521 -3.14 29.70 0.95
C HIS A 521 -3.80 29.73 -0.43
N TYR A 522 -4.91 29.03 -0.60
CA TYR A 522 -5.54 28.85 -1.91
C TYR A 522 -6.04 30.15 -2.56
N GLN A 523 -6.27 31.21 -1.75
CA GLN A 523 -6.71 32.50 -2.24
C GLN A 523 -5.55 33.53 -2.34
N THR A 524 -4.66 33.56 -1.35
CA THR A 524 -3.60 34.60 -1.26
C THR A 524 -2.23 34.09 -1.75
N GLY A 525 -2.01 32.78 -1.79
CA GLY A 525 -0.73 32.18 -2.11
C GLY A 525 0.32 32.24 -1.00
N GLU A 526 0.01 32.85 0.12
CA GLU A 526 0.97 32.96 1.23
C GLU A 526 1.21 31.60 1.87
N PRO A 527 2.49 31.27 2.20
CA PRO A 527 2.81 30.03 2.87
C PRO A 527 2.21 30.00 4.28
N LEU A 528 2.20 28.80 4.89
CA LEU A 528 1.71 28.59 6.24
C LEU A 528 2.38 29.59 7.20
N PRO A 529 1.60 30.41 7.97
CA PRO A 529 2.18 31.34 8.91
C PRO A 529 3.06 30.67 9.95
N LYS A 530 4.14 31.31 10.36
CA LYS A 530 5.11 30.76 11.31
C LYS A 530 4.45 30.30 12.61
N GLU A 531 3.47 31.05 13.11
CA GLU A 531 2.72 30.70 14.33
C GLU A 531 1.98 29.37 14.17
N MET A 532 1.28 29.18 13.05
CA MET A 532 0.57 27.94 12.75
C MET A 532 1.54 26.77 12.52
N LEU A 533 2.64 27.04 11.82
CA LEU A 533 3.69 26.07 11.59
C LEU A 533 4.27 25.55 12.92
N ASP A 534 4.61 26.43 13.82
CA ASP A 534 5.16 26.07 15.14
C ASP A 534 4.18 25.23 15.95
N LYS A 535 2.90 25.57 15.91
CA LYS A 535 1.84 24.79 16.56
C LYS A 535 1.69 23.40 15.94
N MET A 536 1.71 23.32 14.63
CA MET A 536 1.62 22.05 13.91
C MET A 536 2.80 21.12 14.25
N LEU A 537 4.01 21.67 14.26
CA LEU A 537 5.21 20.90 14.59
C LEU A 537 5.23 20.47 16.06
N ALA A 538 4.74 21.32 16.97
CA ALA A 538 4.60 20.97 18.38
C ALA A 538 3.61 19.82 18.58
N ALA A 539 2.59 19.70 17.73
CA ALA A 539 1.58 18.65 17.79
C ALA A 539 2.01 17.34 17.11
N LYS A 540 3.17 17.32 16.47
CA LYS A 540 3.63 16.16 15.66
C LYS A 540 3.52 14.83 16.40
N ASN A 541 3.95 14.79 17.64
CA ASN A 541 4.00 13.55 18.44
C ASN A 541 2.82 13.40 19.40
N PHE A 542 1.75 14.17 19.19
CA PHE A 542 0.53 14.03 19.97
C PHE A 542 -0.07 12.65 19.78
N GLN A 543 -0.22 11.90 20.88
CA GLN A 543 -0.72 10.52 20.89
C GLN A 543 0.06 9.54 20.01
N SER A 544 1.34 9.82 19.77
CA SER A 544 2.19 8.96 18.94
C SER A 544 2.34 7.54 19.48
N ALA A 545 2.38 7.36 20.80
CA ALA A 545 2.46 6.04 21.41
C ALA A 545 1.17 5.23 21.18
N MET A 546 0.01 5.87 21.31
CA MET A 546 -1.28 5.22 20.98
C MET A 546 -1.32 4.76 19.52
N PHE A 547 -0.81 5.58 18.62
CA PHE A 547 -0.75 5.26 17.19
C PHE A 547 0.17 4.06 16.92
N ILE A 548 1.38 4.05 17.50
CA ILE A 548 2.31 2.93 17.33
C ILE A 548 1.75 1.64 17.93
N LEU A 549 1.11 1.72 19.09
CA LEU A 549 0.46 0.56 19.70
C LEU A 549 -0.66 -0.01 18.84
N ARG A 550 -1.36 0.84 18.12
CA ARG A 550 -2.37 0.39 17.16
C ARG A 550 -1.73 -0.37 16.00
N GLN A 551 -0.61 0.11 15.47
CA GLN A 551 0.14 -0.59 14.43
C GLN A 551 0.73 -1.91 14.93
N LEU A 552 1.19 -1.94 16.18
CA LEU A 552 1.68 -3.17 16.81
C LEU A 552 0.57 -4.20 17.01
N GLU A 553 -0.63 -3.74 17.35
CA GLU A 553 -1.81 -4.60 17.45
C GLU A 553 -2.07 -5.29 16.10
N PHE A 554 -2.03 -4.56 15.02
CA PHE A 554 -2.20 -5.12 13.66
C PHE A 554 -1.09 -6.10 13.30
N GLY A 555 0.15 -5.73 13.53
CA GLY A 555 1.31 -6.56 13.21
C GLY A 555 1.35 -7.84 14.03
N LEU A 556 1.09 -7.76 15.34
CA LEU A 556 1.04 -8.91 16.22
C LEU A 556 -0.16 -9.82 15.94
N PHE A 557 -1.31 -9.24 15.66
CA PHE A 557 -2.50 -10.01 15.27
C PHE A 557 -2.20 -10.84 14.02
N ASP A 558 -1.73 -10.18 12.96
CA ASP A 558 -1.37 -10.84 11.69
C ASP A 558 -0.36 -11.97 11.92
N PHE A 559 0.75 -11.64 12.56
CA PHE A 559 1.85 -12.59 12.67
C PHE A 559 1.54 -13.75 13.60
N THR A 560 0.88 -13.47 14.74
CA THR A 560 0.45 -14.49 15.69
C THR A 560 -0.60 -15.41 15.09
N LEU A 561 -1.58 -14.83 14.37
CA LEU A 561 -2.63 -15.60 13.71
C LEU A 561 -2.05 -16.68 12.77
N HIS A 562 -1.01 -16.31 12.02
CA HIS A 562 -0.36 -17.21 11.06
C HIS A 562 0.69 -18.13 11.71
N THR A 563 1.22 -17.78 12.86
CA THR A 563 2.22 -18.59 13.59
C THR A 563 1.56 -19.66 14.44
N GLU A 564 0.43 -19.34 15.09
CA GLU A 564 -0.23 -20.21 16.05
C GLU A 564 -1.39 -21.02 15.46
N PHE A 565 -1.66 -20.89 14.16
CA PHE A 565 -2.72 -21.67 13.53
C PHE A 565 -2.48 -23.15 13.70
N ASP A 566 -3.48 -23.87 14.22
CA ASP A 566 -3.48 -25.32 14.45
C ASP A 566 -4.70 -25.92 13.73
N PRO A 567 -4.51 -26.79 12.76
CA PRO A 567 -5.61 -27.37 11.98
C PRO A 567 -6.57 -28.22 12.83
N ASP A 568 -6.11 -28.75 13.96
CA ASP A 568 -6.95 -29.57 14.85
C ASP A 568 -7.89 -28.70 15.70
N ILE A 569 -7.51 -27.45 15.96
CA ILE A 569 -8.33 -26.48 16.72
C ILE A 569 -9.17 -25.64 15.77
N GLY A 570 -8.61 -25.31 14.60
CA GLY A 570 -9.21 -24.45 13.60
C GLY A 570 -8.84 -22.99 13.77
N PRO A 571 -9.44 -22.10 12.96
CA PRO A 571 -9.18 -20.66 13.01
C PRO A 571 -9.64 -20.08 14.36
N ARG A 572 -8.79 -19.24 14.93
CA ARG A 572 -9.07 -18.54 16.20
C ARG A 572 -8.89 -17.05 15.99
N VAL A 573 -9.62 -16.49 15.00
CA VAL A 573 -9.43 -15.10 14.55
C VAL A 573 -9.76 -14.11 15.65
N LEU A 574 -10.97 -14.20 16.21
CA LEU A 574 -11.42 -13.27 17.24
C LEU A 574 -10.69 -13.47 18.58
N GLU A 575 -10.42 -14.71 18.93
CA GLU A 575 -9.66 -15.05 20.13
C GLU A 575 -8.22 -14.53 20.06
N THR A 576 -7.56 -14.67 18.90
CA THR A 576 -6.21 -14.16 18.69
C THR A 576 -6.19 -12.64 18.76
N LEU A 577 -7.17 -11.98 18.17
CA LEU A 577 -7.29 -10.53 18.24
C LEU A 577 -7.48 -10.06 19.68
N ALA A 578 -8.35 -10.73 20.43
CA ALA A 578 -8.58 -10.43 21.85
C ALA A 578 -7.30 -10.62 22.69
N ASP A 579 -6.56 -11.70 22.47
CA ASP A 579 -5.31 -11.97 23.18
C ASP A 579 -4.24 -10.91 22.89
N VAL A 580 -4.12 -10.49 21.64
CA VAL A 580 -3.19 -9.43 21.23
C VAL A 580 -3.59 -8.09 21.86
N LYS A 581 -4.87 -7.75 21.82
CA LYS A 581 -5.38 -6.53 22.45
C LYS A 581 -5.11 -6.49 23.94
N ALA A 582 -5.27 -7.63 24.64
CA ALA A 582 -4.99 -7.73 26.06
C ALA A 582 -3.52 -7.41 26.39
N LYS A 583 -2.60 -7.69 25.47
CA LYS A 583 -1.16 -7.45 25.67
C LYS A 583 -0.73 -6.02 25.32
N VAL A 584 -1.23 -5.46 24.21
CA VAL A 584 -0.67 -4.21 23.65
C VAL A 584 -1.65 -3.07 23.58
N ALA A 585 -2.95 -3.31 23.53
CA ALA A 585 -3.93 -2.24 23.41
C ALA A 585 -4.06 -1.46 24.70
N VAL A 586 -4.23 -0.15 24.56
CA VAL A 586 -4.48 0.76 25.69
C VAL A 586 -5.92 1.26 25.71
N LEU A 587 -6.70 0.89 24.70
CA LEU A 587 -8.14 1.19 24.61
C LEU A 587 -8.94 -0.10 24.81
N PRO A 588 -10.19 0.01 25.31
CA PRO A 588 -11.03 -1.17 25.51
C PRO A 588 -11.39 -1.84 24.19
N SER A 589 -11.76 -3.10 24.26
CA SER A 589 -12.23 -3.92 23.13
C SER A 589 -13.74 -4.04 23.16
N LEU A 590 -14.37 -4.05 22.00
CA LEU A 590 -15.79 -4.32 21.85
C LEU A 590 -15.99 -5.70 21.22
N GLU A 591 -16.83 -6.52 21.83
CA GLU A 591 -17.12 -7.89 21.38
C GLU A 591 -17.61 -7.93 19.93
N TRP A 592 -18.39 -6.93 19.53
CA TRP A 592 -18.97 -6.88 18.20
C TRP A 592 -18.08 -6.22 17.14
N ASN A 593 -16.88 -5.76 17.51
CA ASN A 593 -15.91 -5.23 16.53
C ASN A 593 -15.42 -6.36 15.63
N ARG A 594 -15.45 -6.11 14.32
CA ARG A 594 -15.00 -7.06 13.28
C ARG A 594 -13.95 -6.43 12.37
N PHE A 595 -13.00 -5.72 12.95
CA PHE A 595 -11.87 -5.13 12.22
C PHE A 595 -11.21 -6.14 11.28
N SER A 596 -11.02 -7.38 11.72
CA SER A 596 -10.40 -8.45 10.92
C SER A 596 -11.09 -8.68 9.57
N HIS A 597 -12.40 -8.46 9.50
CA HIS A 597 -13.21 -8.74 8.31
C HIS A 597 -13.05 -7.70 7.20
N SER A 598 -12.42 -6.57 7.48
CA SER A 598 -12.06 -5.55 6.50
C SER A 598 -10.54 -5.32 6.40
N PHE A 599 -9.75 -6.19 7.05
CA PHE A 599 -8.30 -6.07 7.05
C PHE A 599 -7.69 -6.62 5.74
N SER A 600 -7.90 -5.86 4.68
CA SER A 600 -7.50 -6.24 3.32
C SER A 600 -6.00 -6.46 3.15
N HIS A 601 -5.17 -5.76 3.91
CA HIS A 601 -3.70 -5.92 3.85
C HIS A 601 -3.27 -7.37 3.94
N ILE A 602 -3.86 -8.13 4.88
CA ILE A 602 -3.45 -9.52 5.12
C ILE A 602 -4.36 -10.57 4.46
N PHE A 603 -5.57 -10.18 4.04
CA PHE A 603 -6.53 -11.14 3.45
C PHE A 603 -6.80 -10.91 1.95
N ALA A 604 -6.38 -9.78 1.41
CA ALA A 604 -6.55 -9.46 -0.01
C ALA A 604 -5.33 -8.75 -0.62
N GLY A 605 -4.39 -8.32 0.21
CA GLY A 605 -3.13 -7.69 -0.20
C GLY A 605 -1.93 -8.60 0.00
N GLY A 606 -0.75 -8.08 -0.15
CA GLY A 606 0.51 -8.82 -0.04
C GLY A 606 1.11 -8.93 1.37
N TYR A 607 0.36 -8.55 2.41
CA TYR A 607 0.90 -8.39 3.77
C TYR A 607 0.57 -9.53 4.73
N SER A 608 0.12 -10.68 4.25
CA SER A 608 -0.13 -11.85 5.11
C SER A 608 1.17 -12.32 5.78
N ALA A 609 1.14 -12.44 7.11
CA ALA A 609 2.33 -12.66 7.94
C ALA A 609 3.47 -11.70 7.57
N GLY A 610 3.11 -10.46 7.27
CA GLY A 610 4.01 -9.45 6.76
C GLY A 610 3.64 -8.02 7.16
N TYR A 611 2.58 -7.81 7.91
CA TYR A 611 2.17 -6.45 8.32
C TYR A 611 3.24 -5.77 9.20
N TYR A 612 4.04 -6.52 9.92
CA TYR A 612 5.18 -6.01 10.68
C TYR A 612 6.13 -5.18 9.81
N SER A 613 6.09 -5.39 8.51
CA SER A 613 6.97 -4.72 7.54
C SER A 613 6.91 -3.19 7.63
N TYR A 614 5.75 -2.63 7.96
CA TYR A 614 5.61 -1.18 8.14
C TYR A 614 6.51 -0.64 9.25
N LEU A 615 6.49 -1.27 10.42
CA LEU A 615 7.34 -0.86 11.55
C LEU A 615 8.81 -1.23 11.33
N TRP A 616 9.07 -2.36 10.71
CA TRP A 616 10.42 -2.80 10.36
C TRP A 616 11.08 -1.79 9.40
N ALA A 617 10.37 -1.42 8.33
CA ALA A 617 10.86 -0.44 7.37
C ALA A 617 10.94 0.98 7.96
N GLU A 618 10.12 1.29 8.97
CA GLU A 618 10.18 2.56 9.70
C GLU A 618 11.52 2.75 10.40
N VAL A 619 12.11 1.68 10.92
CA VAL A 619 13.47 1.70 11.46
C VAL A 619 14.46 2.10 10.38
N LEU A 620 14.33 1.49 9.18
CA LEU A 620 15.20 1.78 8.04
C LEU A 620 15.05 3.23 7.55
N SER A 621 13.81 3.68 7.38
CA SER A 621 13.53 4.99 6.83
C SER A 621 13.91 6.12 7.80
N SER A 622 13.62 5.96 9.09
CA SER A 622 13.99 6.93 10.12
C SER A 622 15.51 7.08 10.23
N ASP A 623 16.22 5.96 10.21
CA ASP A 623 17.67 5.98 10.27
C ASP A 623 18.30 6.54 8.99
N ALA A 624 17.72 6.24 7.83
CA ALA A 624 18.15 6.84 6.57
C ALA A 624 17.96 8.37 6.59
N PHE A 625 16.81 8.84 7.06
CA PHE A 625 16.54 10.27 7.17
C PHE A 625 17.46 10.96 8.17
N SER A 626 17.95 10.26 9.20
CA SER A 626 18.91 10.82 10.16
C SER A 626 20.19 11.31 9.49
N SER A 627 20.61 10.74 8.36
CA SER A 627 21.72 11.28 7.56
C SER A 627 21.42 12.68 7.03
N PHE A 628 20.20 12.91 6.59
CA PHE A 628 19.75 14.24 6.11
C PHE A 628 19.65 15.24 7.25
N GLU A 629 19.23 14.80 8.43
CA GLU A 629 19.21 15.64 9.63
C GLU A 629 20.62 16.10 10.03
N GLU A 630 21.61 15.20 9.92
CA GLU A 630 23.01 15.48 10.25
C GLU A 630 23.70 16.35 9.20
N GLU A 631 23.42 16.14 7.92
CA GLU A 631 24.14 16.75 6.80
C GLU A 631 23.36 17.89 6.11
N GLY A 632 22.04 17.98 6.33
CA GLY A 632 21.14 18.94 5.74
C GLY A 632 20.02 18.25 4.95
N ILE A 633 18.78 18.64 5.19
CA ILE A 633 17.59 17.97 4.59
C ILE A 633 17.49 18.16 3.08
N PHE A 634 18.18 19.14 2.52
CA PHE A 634 18.30 19.37 1.07
C PHE A 634 19.74 19.23 0.58
N ASN A 635 20.58 18.51 1.34
CA ASN A 635 21.95 18.23 0.92
C ASN A 635 21.94 17.32 -0.31
N ARG A 636 22.39 17.84 -1.44
CA ARG A 636 22.37 17.13 -2.72
C ARG A 636 23.28 15.89 -2.72
N ASP A 637 24.41 15.94 -2.03
CA ASP A 637 25.33 14.80 -1.97
C ASP A 637 24.70 13.65 -1.18
N THR A 638 24.01 13.95 -0.10
CA THR A 638 23.24 12.95 0.69
C THR A 638 22.11 12.38 -0.15
N GLY A 639 21.38 13.26 -0.85
CA GLY A 639 20.30 12.85 -1.76
C GLY A 639 20.82 11.95 -2.88
N GLN A 640 21.98 12.28 -3.45
CA GLN A 640 22.59 11.48 -4.52
C GLN A 640 23.01 10.10 -4.00
N ARG A 641 23.55 10.00 -2.78
CA ARG A 641 23.89 8.72 -2.17
C ARG A 641 22.66 7.85 -1.95
N PHE A 642 21.56 8.43 -1.50
CA PHE A 642 20.28 7.71 -1.32
C PHE A 642 19.72 7.25 -2.67
N LEU A 643 19.75 8.12 -3.66
CA LEU A 643 19.32 7.80 -5.03
C LEU A 643 20.14 6.64 -5.59
N ASN A 644 21.48 6.75 -5.56
CA ASN A 644 22.38 5.76 -6.18
C ASN A 644 22.38 4.41 -5.47
N ASN A 645 22.24 4.39 -4.14
CA ASN A 645 22.41 3.16 -3.37
C ASN A 645 21.08 2.48 -3.03
N ILE A 646 19.97 3.20 -3.07
CA ILE A 646 18.67 2.64 -2.69
C ILE A 646 17.67 2.73 -3.84
N LEU A 647 17.31 3.94 -4.29
CA LEU A 647 16.23 4.13 -5.27
C LEU A 647 16.57 3.53 -6.63
N GLU A 648 17.80 3.74 -7.11
CA GLU A 648 18.21 3.28 -8.44
C GLU A 648 18.48 1.78 -8.51
N MET A 649 18.67 1.13 -7.39
CA MET A 649 19.08 -0.27 -7.33
C MET A 649 17.92 -1.27 -7.42
N GLY A 650 16.67 -0.81 -7.24
CA GLY A 650 15.51 -1.71 -7.27
C GLY A 650 15.67 -2.90 -6.34
N GLY A 651 15.32 -4.09 -6.84
CA GLY A 651 15.49 -5.36 -6.14
C GLY A 651 16.75 -6.13 -6.55
N SER A 652 17.73 -5.46 -7.17
CA SER A 652 18.93 -6.12 -7.73
C SER A 652 19.91 -6.61 -6.67
N GLU A 653 19.84 -6.10 -5.46
CA GLU A 653 20.71 -6.50 -4.34
C GLU A 653 19.92 -6.51 -3.03
N GLU A 654 20.45 -7.19 -2.02
CA GLU A 654 19.80 -7.29 -0.71
C GLU A 654 19.69 -5.90 -0.04
N PRO A 655 18.52 -5.55 0.51
CA PRO A 655 18.30 -4.22 1.11
C PRO A 655 19.28 -3.85 2.21
N MET A 656 19.71 -4.83 3.03
CA MET A 656 20.68 -4.57 4.09
C MET A 656 22.01 -4.08 3.53
N GLU A 657 22.48 -4.66 2.43
CA GLU A 657 23.73 -4.24 1.77
C GLU A 657 23.59 -2.83 1.18
N LEU A 658 22.45 -2.53 0.57
CA LEU A 658 22.17 -1.20 0.04
C LEU A 658 22.10 -0.16 1.15
N PHE A 659 21.46 -0.49 2.27
CA PHE A 659 21.39 0.41 3.43
C PHE A 659 22.79 0.71 4.00
N LYS A 660 23.62 -0.33 4.17
CA LYS A 660 24.99 -0.16 4.65
C LYS A 660 25.83 0.72 3.74
N ARG A 661 25.68 0.60 2.42
CA ARG A 661 26.36 1.46 1.45
C ARG A 661 25.95 2.92 1.60
N PHE A 662 24.67 3.15 1.86
CA PHE A 662 24.14 4.50 2.06
C PHE A 662 24.56 5.07 3.42
N ARG A 663 24.30 4.33 4.51
CA ARG A 663 24.45 4.84 5.88
C ARG A 663 25.85 4.61 6.47
N GLY A 664 26.60 3.65 5.96
CA GLY A 664 27.92 3.27 6.46
C GLY A 664 27.88 2.29 7.65
N ARG A 665 26.72 1.83 8.04
CA ARG A 665 26.50 0.91 9.16
C ARG A 665 25.13 0.23 9.03
N GLU A 666 24.88 -0.73 9.91
CA GLU A 666 23.56 -1.35 10.03
C GLU A 666 22.53 -0.38 10.63
N PRO A 667 21.21 -0.59 10.35
CA PRO A 667 20.15 0.24 10.90
C PRO A 667 20.08 0.18 12.43
N GLN A 668 19.68 1.31 13.03
CA GLN A 668 19.49 1.46 14.48
C GLN A 668 18.10 2.01 14.76
N ILE A 669 17.49 1.58 15.87
CA ILE A 669 16.13 1.97 16.26
C ILE A 669 16.04 3.40 16.81
N ASP A 670 17.18 4.00 17.18
CA ASP A 670 17.21 5.29 17.90
C ASP A 670 16.47 6.41 17.18
N ALA A 671 16.65 6.51 15.87
CA ALA A 671 15.98 7.53 15.05
C ALA A 671 14.45 7.36 15.06
N LEU A 672 13.94 6.13 14.97
CA LEU A 672 12.52 5.85 15.05
C LEU A 672 11.93 6.31 16.39
N LEU A 673 12.56 5.96 17.49
CA LEU A 673 12.09 6.34 18.83
C LEU A 673 12.10 7.86 19.00
N ARG A 674 13.15 8.52 18.54
CA ARG A 674 13.26 9.99 18.59
C ARG A 674 12.19 10.66 17.74
N HIS A 675 12.00 10.23 16.50
CA HIS A 675 10.99 10.78 15.58
C HIS A 675 9.57 10.60 16.10
N SER A 676 9.34 9.51 16.80
CA SER A 676 8.02 9.17 17.37
C SER A 676 7.80 9.75 18.77
N GLY A 677 8.80 10.39 19.35
CA GLY A 677 8.70 10.95 20.70
C GLY A 677 8.53 9.89 21.80
N ILE A 678 9.04 8.68 21.57
CA ILE A 678 8.99 7.59 22.55
C ILE A 678 10.33 7.55 23.31
N ALA A 679 10.25 7.51 24.64
CA ALA A 679 11.42 7.38 25.49
C ALA A 679 12.08 6.02 25.29
N ALA A 680 13.40 6.04 25.12
CA ALA A 680 14.20 4.82 24.91
C ALA A 680 14.22 3.92 26.16
#